data_afafa88d327b3035d08bfbd3330cd857
#
_entry.id   afafa88d327b3035d08bfbd3330cd857
#
_cell.length_a   1.000
_cell.length_b   1.000
_cell.length_c   1.000
_cell.angle_alpha   90.00
_cell.angle_beta   90.00
_cell.angle_gamma   90.00
#
_symmetry.space_group_name_H-M   'P 1'
#
loop_
_entity.id
_entity.type
_entity.pdbx_description
1 polymer ?
#
loop_
_entity_poly.entity_id
_entity_poly.type
_entity_poly.pdbx_seq_one_letter_code
_entity_poly.pdbx_strand_id
1 'polypeptide(L)'
;MTILEIRLAMVAHGYTPIPLVGKKPLLKKWQKITTVSHSMLEDWSHEWPNANNTGVLTRVTPTIDLDLLGEPAAIAAENFIRERFAGHGRILVRVGRAPKRAIPFRTRQPFQKLTTNFVVPTGADSEKIEFLGEGQQFVAHGIHPDTQTEYAWADGDPTTTAYGDLPEISAVEAQRLQNDIASLLVCDFGYVIAKNHSARGKGGVPPDRAPVARKNVRCDEAWARAALDAECAKIANAPPGTRNAVLNLGAYNVFQIVWGNLGLLDEAEVRRRLFEAAEACGLVADDGAESAERTITSGAEGARTQPRVRPLPAAFRSSPAPGGGLGLATASASFGTTAAPAPGMRRVIQLIDGERHRVVDEAEEALIAAGGFDIYQRDAIMVRPVMHRLPAANRHGIKRGTAAWRLMPVKPLYLIEMLGRVARFQSYDQRRGAWVDKDCPSVIGETLLAREGVWNVPVLLGVVHTPQLRADGSLLTTPGYDPQTHLLFKPDGEHFPDIPDQPGKEDAQRALEAVKQSIATFPFNAEADRSVALSLLLTGVCRRTLDFAPLHAMSSPAPGTGKSLLIDLASILLSGQPAPVLSAEIDDAEFEKRLGASLMAGDAVISFDNCTKPLDHALLCQALSQSRLNLRLLGYSQNRDVTMSALLTATGNNLILQGDLPRRSLRCEIDAKVERPELRVFPGAHIQTEFRRRRGELVAALLTILRAYQVAAPLPDRTPLGGFEMWSHSVRNALIWLGCADPCGTIEVIRTANPEREKHEAVVLAWRDHFGLGTIVTVRELIEAASLSQFALQQPATRQRLCDALLAVAEDHRHRGSVSTDRLGRWLSKVNGKFEKGLRIIRAGTRHGYPLWQLAS
;
A
#
# COMPACT_ATOMS: atom_id res chain seq x y z
N MET A 1 -47.64 19.37 19.10
CA MET A 1 -48.15 18.00 18.93
C MET A 1 -47.88 17.21 20.19
N THR A 2 -48.85 16.47 20.69
CA THR A 2 -48.63 15.51 21.78
C THR A 2 -47.73 14.36 21.29
N ILE A 3 -47.11 13.61 22.19
CA ILE A 3 -46.23 12.49 21.81
C ILE A 3 -47.00 11.38 21.05
N LEU A 4 -48.29 11.22 21.34
CA LEU A 4 -49.17 10.29 20.60
C LEU A 4 -49.42 10.79 19.18
N GLU A 5 -49.73 12.09 19.01
CA GLU A 5 -49.91 12.71 17.68
C GLU A 5 -48.65 12.58 16.82
N ILE A 6 -47.46 12.77 17.40
CA ILE A 6 -46.17 12.56 16.71
C ILE A 6 -46.05 11.12 16.21
N ARG A 7 -46.33 10.12 17.06
CA ARG A 7 -46.25 8.69 16.68
C ARG A 7 -47.28 8.32 15.61
N LEU A 8 -48.51 8.84 15.72
CA LEU A 8 -49.58 8.64 14.73
C LEU A 8 -49.18 9.24 13.37
N ALA A 9 -48.62 10.45 13.35
CA ALA A 9 -48.16 11.09 12.14
C ALA A 9 -47.02 10.27 11.50
N MET A 10 -46.11 9.74 12.28
CA MET A 10 -45.03 8.88 11.77
C MET A 10 -45.57 7.59 11.13
N VAL A 11 -46.55 6.92 11.72
CA VAL A 11 -47.19 5.74 11.14
C VAL A 11 -47.88 6.10 9.83
N ALA A 12 -48.61 7.24 9.79
CA ALA A 12 -49.25 7.72 8.56
C ALA A 12 -48.23 7.98 7.41
N HIS A 13 -47.02 8.38 7.76
CA HIS A 13 -45.88 8.55 6.80
C HIS A 13 -45.08 7.29 6.54
N GLY A 14 -45.44 6.11 7.05
CA GLY A 14 -44.84 4.81 6.77
C GLY A 14 -43.67 4.42 7.67
N TYR A 15 -43.41 5.11 8.76
CA TYR A 15 -42.40 4.75 9.75
C TYR A 15 -42.94 3.81 10.82
N THR A 16 -42.03 3.18 11.56
CA THR A 16 -42.38 2.25 12.64
C THR A 16 -41.90 2.83 13.98
N PRO A 17 -42.71 3.73 14.61
CA PRO A 17 -42.32 4.37 15.87
C PRO A 17 -42.54 3.45 17.06
N ILE A 18 -41.69 3.59 18.09
CA ILE A 18 -41.81 2.89 19.38
C ILE A 18 -41.65 3.85 20.55
N PRO A 19 -42.31 3.59 21.72
CA PRO A 19 -42.19 4.41 22.92
C PRO A 19 -40.84 4.20 23.62
N LEU A 20 -40.17 5.31 23.97
CA LEU A 20 -38.91 5.32 24.70
C LEU A 20 -38.99 6.17 25.97
N VAL A 21 -38.18 5.82 26.99
CA VAL A 21 -37.76 6.72 28.07
C VAL A 21 -36.28 7.03 27.86
N GLY A 22 -35.98 8.29 27.61
CA GLY A 22 -34.65 8.68 27.12
C GLY A 22 -34.31 7.96 25.81
N LYS A 23 -33.30 7.09 25.81
CA LYS A 23 -32.91 6.28 24.64
C LYS A 23 -33.36 4.82 24.75
N LYS A 24 -34.03 4.40 25.82
CA LYS A 24 -34.37 2.99 26.09
C LYS A 24 -35.80 2.66 25.67
N PRO A 25 -35.99 1.65 24.79
CA PRO A 25 -37.31 1.10 24.49
C PRO A 25 -37.96 0.46 25.71
N LEU A 26 -39.26 0.70 25.86
CA LEU A 26 -40.07 0.15 26.95
C LEU A 26 -40.63 -1.25 26.63
N LEU A 27 -40.81 -1.52 25.33
CA LEU A 27 -41.38 -2.77 24.84
C LEU A 27 -40.41 -3.95 24.99
N LYS A 28 -40.91 -5.07 25.52
CA LYS A 28 -40.13 -6.33 25.48
C LYS A 28 -40.08 -6.88 24.03
N LYS A 29 -38.92 -7.34 23.57
CA LYS A 29 -38.72 -7.91 22.21
C LYS A 29 -39.09 -6.91 21.08
N TRP A 30 -38.95 -5.62 21.30
CA TRP A 30 -39.21 -4.58 20.32
C TRP A 30 -38.49 -4.80 18.98
N GLN A 31 -37.35 -5.45 18.99
CA GLN A 31 -36.58 -5.80 17.79
C GLN A 31 -37.35 -6.69 16.81
N LYS A 32 -38.39 -7.37 17.25
CA LYS A 32 -39.23 -8.26 16.45
C LYS A 32 -40.46 -7.57 15.85
N ILE A 33 -40.71 -6.31 16.20
CA ILE A 33 -41.83 -5.53 15.67
C ILE A 33 -41.51 -5.17 14.22
N THR A 34 -42.47 -5.48 13.34
CA THR A 34 -42.34 -5.19 11.90
C THR A 34 -43.35 -4.12 11.45
N THR A 35 -44.46 -3.99 12.12
CA THR A 35 -45.54 -3.04 11.83
C THR A 35 -46.11 -2.52 13.13
N VAL A 36 -46.62 -1.28 13.12
CA VAL A 36 -47.27 -0.63 14.25
C VAL A 36 -48.61 -0.10 13.76
N SER A 37 -49.70 -0.44 14.48
CA SER A 37 -51.04 0.07 14.19
C SER A 37 -51.39 1.26 15.07
N HIS A 38 -52.42 2.03 14.72
CA HIS A 38 -52.91 3.13 15.53
C HIS A 38 -53.39 2.64 16.92
N SER A 39 -54.08 1.52 16.98
CA SER A 39 -54.53 0.93 18.26
C SER A 39 -53.37 0.59 19.19
N MET A 40 -52.31 0.03 18.65
CA MET A 40 -51.06 -0.26 19.41
C MET A 40 -50.47 1.03 20.02
N LEU A 41 -50.51 2.14 19.31
CA LEU A 41 -49.98 3.39 19.79
C LEU A 41 -50.84 3.98 20.92
N GLU A 42 -52.13 3.84 20.81
CA GLU A 42 -53.11 4.23 21.87
C GLU A 42 -52.89 3.39 23.12
N ASP A 43 -52.83 2.04 22.97
CA ASP A 43 -52.55 1.13 24.08
C ASP A 43 -51.21 1.47 24.75
N TRP A 44 -50.16 1.68 24.00
CA TRP A 44 -48.84 2.06 24.53
C TRP A 44 -48.83 3.44 25.21
N SER A 45 -49.64 4.38 24.72
CA SER A 45 -49.79 5.70 25.35
C SER A 45 -50.46 5.59 26.72
N HIS A 46 -51.42 4.68 26.88
CA HIS A 46 -52.07 4.37 28.16
C HIS A 46 -51.18 3.56 29.09
N GLU A 47 -50.46 2.56 28.58
CA GLU A 47 -49.58 1.70 29.38
C GLU A 47 -48.34 2.43 29.87
N TRP A 48 -47.80 3.36 29.06
CA TRP A 48 -46.58 4.11 29.39
C TRP A 48 -46.76 5.63 29.20
N PRO A 49 -47.52 6.30 30.07
CA PRO A 49 -47.75 7.74 29.95
C PRO A 49 -46.48 8.58 30.08
N ASN A 50 -45.43 8.04 30.70
CA ASN A 50 -44.13 8.69 30.88
C ASN A 50 -43.15 8.43 29.69
N ALA A 51 -43.58 7.79 28.62
CA ALA A 51 -42.77 7.57 27.42
C ALA A 51 -42.65 8.86 26.60
N ASN A 52 -41.78 9.76 27.06
CA ASN A 52 -41.61 11.12 26.53
C ASN A 52 -40.76 11.20 25.25
N ASN A 53 -40.15 10.11 24.81
CA ASN A 53 -39.35 10.03 23.58
C ASN A 53 -39.94 9.00 22.61
N THR A 54 -39.68 9.19 21.31
CA THR A 54 -40.11 8.32 20.24
C THR A 54 -38.89 7.84 19.46
N GLY A 55 -38.67 6.51 19.38
CA GLY A 55 -37.71 5.88 18.51
C GLY A 55 -38.34 5.39 17.22
N VAL A 56 -37.57 5.28 16.15
CA VAL A 56 -37.95 4.65 14.90
C VAL A 56 -37.10 3.38 14.71
N LEU A 57 -37.77 2.26 14.37
CA LEU A 57 -37.10 0.99 14.07
C LEU A 57 -36.36 1.06 12.76
N THR A 58 -35.11 0.61 12.76
CA THR A 58 -34.21 0.77 11.62
C THR A 58 -34.18 -0.43 10.67
N ARG A 59 -35.07 -1.40 10.81
CA ARG A 59 -35.18 -2.56 9.95
C ARG A 59 -35.38 -2.18 8.47
N VAL A 60 -36.34 -1.33 8.19
CA VAL A 60 -36.64 -0.79 6.85
C VAL A 60 -36.18 0.65 6.68
N THR A 61 -35.89 1.34 7.79
CA THR A 61 -35.39 2.72 7.84
C THR A 61 -33.95 2.75 8.37
N PRO A 62 -32.96 2.08 7.67
CA PRO A 62 -31.59 2.08 8.14
C PRO A 62 -31.08 3.51 8.25
N THR A 63 -30.41 3.80 9.34
CA THR A 63 -29.99 5.16 9.67
C THR A 63 -28.48 5.19 9.89
N ILE A 64 -27.78 6.08 9.21
CA ILE A 64 -26.36 6.32 9.51
C ILE A 64 -26.27 7.28 10.70
N ASP A 65 -25.57 6.86 11.74
CA ASP A 65 -25.29 7.65 12.94
C ASP A 65 -23.81 8.07 12.92
N LEU A 66 -23.58 9.37 12.79
CA LEU A 66 -22.27 10.01 12.75
C LEU A 66 -21.92 10.49 14.16
N ASP A 67 -21.37 9.58 14.96
CA ASP A 67 -20.93 9.84 16.33
C ASP A 67 -19.54 10.50 16.33
N LEU A 68 -19.44 11.69 15.72
CA LEU A 68 -18.22 12.49 15.56
C LEU A 68 -18.25 13.69 16.52
N LEU A 69 -17.11 14.01 17.13
CA LEU A 69 -16.95 15.12 18.07
C LEU A 69 -16.38 16.37 17.39
N GLY A 70 -15.69 16.20 16.26
CA GLY A 70 -15.19 17.29 15.44
C GLY A 70 -16.29 17.88 14.54
N GLU A 71 -16.72 19.11 14.78
CA GLU A 71 -17.78 19.75 13.97
C GLU A 71 -17.42 19.82 12.46
N PRO A 72 -16.20 20.22 12.04
CA PRO A 72 -15.83 20.22 10.63
C PRO A 72 -15.93 18.83 9.99
N ALA A 73 -15.54 17.78 10.73
CA ALA A 73 -15.60 16.39 10.26
C ALA A 73 -17.05 15.91 10.11
N ALA A 74 -17.92 16.25 11.07
CA ALA A 74 -19.33 15.90 11.01
C ALA A 74 -20.05 16.62 9.85
N ILE A 75 -19.74 17.88 9.60
CA ILE A 75 -20.26 18.66 8.45
C ILE A 75 -19.78 18.07 7.13
N ALA A 76 -18.48 17.72 7.02
CA ALA A 76 -17.93 17.13 5.82
C ALA A 76 -18.58 15.77 5.50
N ALA A 77 -18.80 14.92 6.51
CA ALA A 77 -19.49 13.65 6.35
C ALA A 77 -20.96 13.84 5.92
N GLU A 78 -21.68 14.80 6.50
CA GLU A 78 -23.04 15.16 6.09
C GLU A 78 -23.07 15.66 4.64
N ASN A 79 -22.20 16.59 4.25
CA ASN A 79 -22.14 17.11 2.90
C ASN A 79 -21.82 16.02 1.88
N PHE A 80 -20.92 15.09 2.22
CA PHE A 80 -20.61 13.95 1.39
C PHE A 80 -21.85 13.07 1.13
N ILE A 81 -22.69 12.85 2.16
CA ILE A 81 -23.95 12.12 2.02
C ILE A 81 -24.93 12.89 1.13
N ARG A 82 -25.09 14.21 1.36
CA ARG A 82 -25.97 15.06 0.57
C ARG A 82 -25.59 15.09 -0.91
N GLU A 83 -24.32 15.22 -1.21
CA GLU A 83 -23.81 15.20 -2.60
C GLU A 83 -24.04 13.82 -3.26
N ARG A 84 -23.79 12.73 -2.53
CA ARG A 84 -23.91 11.38 -3.08
C ARG A 84 -25.34 10.99 -3.41
N PHE A 85 -26.30 11.44 -2.62
CA PHE A 85 -27.72 11.13 -2.79
C PHE A 85 -28.53 12.30 -3.37
N ALA A 86 -27.88 13.33 -3.90
CA ALA A 86 -28.54 14.42 -4.61
C ALA A 86 -29.46 13.88 -5.72
N GLY A 87 -30.76 14.21 -5.66
CA GLY A 87 -31.75 13.72 -6.63
C GLY A 87 -32.25 12.29 -6.41
N HIS A 88 -31.82 11.58 -5.37
CA HIS A 88 -32.25 10.21 -5.06
C HIS A 88 -33.29 10.12 -3.95
N GLY A 89 -33.72 11.22 -3.40
CA GLY A 89 -34.69 11.35 -2.32
C GLY A 89 -34.36 12.51 -1.40
N ARG A 90 -35.22 12.72 -0.39
CA ARG A 90 -35.10 13.77 0.59
C ARG A 90 -34.20 13.33 1.75
N ILE A 91 -33.13 14.07 1.99
CA ILE A 91 -32.20 13.79 3.08
C ILE A 91 -32.62 14.56 4.32
N LEU A 92 -33.01 13.82 5.36
CA LEU A 92 -33.36 14.36 6.68
C LEU A 92 -32.15 14.22 7.59
N VAL A 93 -31.83 15.27 8.34
CA VAL A 93 -30.70 15.25 9.29
C VAL A 93 -31.19 15.54 10.69
N ARG A 94 -31.04 14.59 11.61
CA ARG A 94 -31.36 14.75 13.02
C ARG A 94 -30.11 15.07 13.83
N VAL A 95 -30.19 16.12 14.67
CA VAL A 95 -29.15 16.49 15.62
C VAL A 95 -29.71 16.34 17.03
N GLY A 96 -29.10 15.49 17.84
CA GLY A 96 -29.47 15.33 19.26
C GLY A 96 -28.45 16.02 20.19
N ARG A 97 -27.18 15.80 19.97
CA ARG A 97 -26.07 16.47 20.66
C ARG A 97 -25.06 16.89 19.59
N ALA A 98 -25.03 18.18 19.26
CA ALA A 98 -24.08 18.69 18.30
C ALA A 98 -22.63 18.33 18.71
N PRO A 99 -21.77 17.98 17.75
CA PRO A 99 -21.96 17.97 16.31
C PRO A 99 -22.48 16.64 15.74
N LYS A 100 -22.89 15.67 16.57
CA LYS A 100 -23.36 14.34 16.15
C LYS A 100 -24.65 14.41 15.33
N ARG A 101 -24.74 13.59 14.28
CA ARG A 101 -25.84 13.57 13.31
C ARG A 101 -26.35 12.19 13.04
N ALA A 102 -27.67 12.05 12.78
CA ALA A 102 -28.26 10.82 12.28
C ALA A 102 -29.08 11.11 11.02
N ILE A 103 -28.90 10.30 9.98
CA ILE A 103 -29.49 10.49 8.66
C ILE A 103 -30.19 9.18 8.25
N PRO A 104 -31.54 9.15 8.18
CA PRO A 104 -32.28 7.96 7.81
C PRO A 104 -32.33 7.76 6.27
N PHE A 105 -32.37 6.50 5.88
CA PHE A 105 -32.59 6.00 4.53
C PHE A 105 -33.78 5.03 4.52
N ARG A 106 -34.22 4.62 3.34
CA ARG A 106 -35.15 3.49 3.18
C ARG A 106 -34.44 2.30 2.56
N THR A 107 -34.89 1.08 2.87
CA THR A 107 -34.39 -0.14 2.22
C THR A 107 -35.49 -1.15 1.98
N ARG A 108 -35.41 -1.87 0.87
CA ARG A 108 -36.29 -3.03 0.60
C ARG A 108 -35.76 -4.33 1.19
N GLN A 109 -34.45 -4.38 1.46
CA GLN A 109 -33.79 -5.55 2.03
C GLN A 109 -33.08 -5.15 3.33
N PRO A 110 -33.65 -5.52 4.51
CA PRO A 110 -33.03 -5.26 5.78
C PRO A 110 -31.63 -5.86 5.89
N PHE A 111 -30.73 -5.15 6.54
CA PHE A 111 -29.35 -5.60 6.76
C PHE A 111 -28.89 -5.36 8.20
N GLN A 112 -27.86 -6.07 8.60
CA GLN A 112 -27.30 -6.01 9.94
C GLN A 112 -26.55 -4.69 10.17
N LYS A 113 -26.41 -4.30 11.43
CA LYS A 113 -25.66 -3.13 11.87
C LYS A 113 -24.22 -3.15 11.30
N LEU A 114 -23.76 -2.00 10.79
CA LEU A 114 -22.38 -1.79 10.36
C LEU A 114 -21.73 -0.76 11.30
N THR A 115 -20.46 -0.96 11.68
CA THR A 115 -19.77 -0.05 12.61
C THR A 115 -18.32 0.15 12.19
N THR A 116 -17.87 1.41 12.18
CA THR A 116 -16.47 1.80 12.06
C THR A 116 -16.10 2.66 13.26
N ASN A 117 -15.18 2.20 14.09
CA ASN A 117 -14.69 2.92 15.27
C ASN A 117 -13.39 3.65 14.93
N PHE A 118 -13.19 4.82 15.55
CA PHE A 118 -11.99 5.63 15.42
C PHE A 118 -11.27 5.76 16.77
N VAL A 119 -9.94 5.83 16.71
CA VAL A 119 -9.09 6.17 17.86
C VAL A 119 -8.89 7.68 17.84
N VAL A 120 -9.22 8.34 18.93
CA VAL A 120 -8.94 9.77 19.09
C VAL A 120 -7.58 9.94 19.75
N PRO A 121 -6.65 10.78 19.21
CA PRO A 121 -5.32 10.98 19.77
C PRO A 121 -5.30 11.54 21.20
N THR A 122 -6.40 12.12 21.67
CA THR A 122 -6.51 12.80 22.98
C THR A 122 -7.04 11.92 24.12
N GLY A 123 -7.32 10.62 23.89
CA GLY A 123 -7.65 9.66 24.96
C GLY A 123 -9.02 9.80 25.63
N ALA A 124 -9.90 10.69 25.17
CA ALA A 124 -11.30 10.80 25.61
C ALA A 124 -12.21 10.21 24.53
N ASP A 125 -13.36 9.67 24.91
CA ASP A 125 -14.46 9.10 24.13
C ASP A 125 -14.18 8.58 22.70
N SER A 126 -14.50 7.32 22.43
CA SER A 126 -14.40 6.73 21.10
C SER A 126 -15.39 7.35 20.12
N GLU A 127 -14.90 7.87 19.00
CA GLU A 127 -15.73 8.32 17.87
C GLU A 127 -16.03 7.15 16.92
N LYS A 128 -17.20 7.17 16.28
CA LYS A 128 -17.61 6.10 15.39
C LYS A 128 -18.62 6.56 14.34
N ILE A 129 -18.72 5.77 13.28
CA ILE A 129 -19.82 5.82 12.31
C ILE A 129 -20.54 4.48 12.36
N GLU A 130 -21.85 4.52 12.50
CA GLU A 130 -22.68 3.34 12.55
C GLU A 130 -23.83 3.43 11.55
N PHE A 131 -24.07 2.36 10.78
CA PHE A 131 -25.37 2.15 10.17
C PHE A 131 -26.20 1.28 11.11
N LEU A 132 -27.24 1.87 11.67
CA LEU A 132 -28.24 1.19 12.46
C LEU A 132 -29.16 0.43 11.51
N GLY A 133 -29.11 -0.88 11.53
CA GLY A 133 -29.86 -1.78 10.65
C GLY A 133 -30.91 -2.59 11.42
N GLU A 134 -31.13 -3.85 11.02
CA GLU A 134 -32.10 -4.73 11.65
C GLU A 134 -31.84 -4.95 13.15
N GLY A 135 -32.88 -4.89 13.96
CA GLY A 135 -32.80 -5.06 15.41
C GLY A 135 -32.30 -3.81 16.16
N GLN A 136 -32.19 -2.66 15.48
CA GLN A 136 -31.77 -1.38 16.05
C GLN A 136 -32.91 -0.33 15.99
N GLN A 137 -32.73 0.80 16.65
CA GLN A 137 -33.60 1.97 16.58
C GLN A 137 -32.76 3.24 16.75
N PHE A 138 -33.24 4.36 16.26
CA PHE A 138 -32.75 5.69 16.61
C PHE A 138 -33.83 6.55 17.23
N VAL A 139 -33.47 7.46 18.11
CA VAL A 139 -34.44 8.41 18.72
C VAL A 139 -34.78 9.47 17.68
N ALA A 140 -36.05 9.60 17.33
CA ALA A 140 -36.49 10.56 16.33
C ALA A 140 -37.01 11.86 16.98
N HIS A 141 -37.82 11.75 18.03
CA HIS A 141 -38.38 12.91 18.74
C HIS A 141 -38.31 12.74 20.26
N GLY A 142 -38.32 13.87 20.98
CA GLY A 142 -38.30 13.97 22.43
C GLY A 142 -37.08 14.72 22.94
N ILE A 143 -36.73 14.50 24.21
CA ILE A 143 -35.64 15.21 24.89
C ILE A 143 -34.39 14.34 24.96
N HIS A 144 -33.25 14.90 24.55
CA HIS A 144 -31.96 14.22 24.67
C HIS A 144 -31.53 14.12 26.13
N PRO A 145 -31.23 12.92 26.67
CA PRO A 145 -31.01 12.71 28.10
C PRO A 145 -29.81 13.49 28.68
N ASP A 146 -28.74 13.70 27.90
CA ASP A 146 -27.54 14.37 28.40
C ASP A 146 -27.59 15.89 28.25
N THR A 147 -28.19 16.40 27.17
CA THR A 147 -28.25 17.85 26.90
C THR A 147 -29.53 18.51 27.42
N GLN A 148 -30.56 17.71 27.74
CA GLN A 148 -31.89 18.17 28.15
C GLN A 148 -32.55 19.10 27.10
N THR A 149 -32.13 19.01 25.83
CA THR A 149 -32.69 19.73 24.69
C THR A 149 -33.48 18.78 23.79
N GLU A 150 -34.45 19.31 23.04
CA GLU A 150 -35.16 18.52 22.03
C GLU A 150 -34.24 18.10 20.88
N TYR A 151 -34.54 16.94 20.27
CA TYR A 151 -33.89 16.51 19.03
C TYR A 151 -34.32 17.44 17.89
N ALA A 152 -33.36 18.10 17.28
CA ALA A 152 -33.60 19.01 16.16
C ALA A 152 -33.48 18.29 14.82
N TRP A 153 -34.26 18.69 13.84
CA TRP A 153 -34.25 18.17 12.48
C TRP A 153 -33.96 19.31 11.50
N ALA A 154 -33.19 19.00 10.46
CA ALA A 154 -32.97 19.82 9.30
C ALA A 154 -33.62 19.21 8.07
N ASP A 155 -34.23 20.05 7.21
CA ASP A 155 -34.85 19.68 5.93
C ASP A 155 -36.14 18.83 6.03
N GLY A 156 -36.79 18.87 7.20
CA GLY A 156 -38.01 18.11 7.53
C GLY A 156 -37.73 16.98 8.52
N ASP A 157 -38.79 16.27 8.93
CA ASP A 157 -38.73 15.19 9.91
C ASP A 157 -39.70 14.04 9.55
N PRO A 158 -39.68 12.91 10.27
CA PRO A 158 -40.54 11.77 10.00
C PRO A 158 -42.05 12.02 10.20
N THR A 159 -42.46 13.13 10.79
CA THR A 159 -43.90 13.50 10.92
C THR A 159 -44.40 14.28 9.69
N THR A 160 -43.48 14.81 8.86
CA THR A 160 -43.80 15.69 7.73
C THR A 160 -43.28 15.15 6.39
N THR A 161 -42.39 14.12 6.41
CA THR A 161 -41.78 13.54 5.22
C THR A 161 -42.13 12.05 5.14
N ALA A 162 -42.71 11.62 4.04
CA ALA A 162 -43.02 10.21 3.84
C ALA A 162 -41.78 9.33 3.75
N TYR A 163 -41.82 8.11 4.29
CA TYR A 163 -40.79 7.08 4.19
C TYR A 163 -40.36 6.83 2.73
N GLY A 164 -41.33 6.86 1.79
CA GLY A 164 -41.08 6.67 0.37
C GLY A 164 -40.20 7.76 -0.27
N ASP A 165 -40.11 8.94 0.34
CA ASP A 165 -39.33 10.08 -0.15
C ASP A 165 -37.86 10.02 0.32
N LEU A 166 -37.54 9.14 1.26
CA LEU A 166 -36.14 8.93 1.69
C LEU A 166 -35.32 8.28 0.58
N PRO A 167 -34.00 8.58 0.49
CA PRO A 167 -33.12 7.90 -0.45
C PRO A 167 -33.06 6.40 -0.15
N GLU A 168 -33.12 5.56 -1.20
CA GLU A 168 -33.02 4.11 -1.09
C GLU A 168 -31.56 3.69 -0.94
N ILE A 169 -31.29 2.73 -0.05
CA ILE A 169 -29.94 2.20 0.17
C ILE A 169 -29.98 0.68 0.36
N SER A 170 -29.08 -0.02 -0.32
CA SER A 170 -28.84 -1.45 -0.12
C SER A 170 -27.72 -1.68 0.91
N ALA A 171 -27.60 -2.91 1.43
CA ALA A 171 -26.51 -3.31 2.34
C ALA A 171 -25.12 -3.03 1.76
N VAL A 172 -24.93 -3.28 0.46
CA VAL A 172 -23.68 -3.06 -0.25
C VAL A 172 -23.37 -1.57 -0.38
N GLU A 173 -24.37 -0.75 -0.66
CA GLU A 173 -24.20 0.71 -0.74
C GLU A 173 -23.98 1.34 0.62
N ALA A 174 -24.66 0.86 1.67
CA ALA A 174 -24.44 1.28 3.05
C ALA A 174 -22.99 1.00 3.50
N GLN A 175 -22.47 -0.20 3.21
CA GLN A 175 -21.06 -0.53 3.50
C GLN A 175 -20.08 0.34 2.70
N ARG A 176 -20.40 0.64 1.43
CA ARG A 176 -19.58 1.54 0.61
C ARG A 176 -19.59 2.96 1.14
N LEU A 177 -20.80 3.49 1.46
CA LEU A 177 -20.95 4.83 2.02
C LEU A 177 -20.17 4.97 3.32
N GLN A 178 -20.28 4.00 4.23
CA GLN A 178 -19.56 3.99 5.50
C GLN A 178 -18.04 3.95 5.30
N ASN A 179 -17.55 3.14 4.37
CA ASN A 179 -16.12 3.07 4.04
C ASN A 179 -15.61 4.37 3.40
N ASP A 180 -16.43 5.00 2.56
CA ASP A 180 -16.04 6.23 1.88
C ASP A 180 -16.00 7.42 2.85
N ILE A 181 -16.97 7.51 3.79
CA ILE A 181 -16.96 8.51 4.87
C ILE A 181 -15.77 8.23 5.82
N ALA A 182 -15.52 6.98 6.19
CA ALA A 182 -14.36 6.65 7.01
C ALA A 182 -13.05 7.04 6.32
N SER A 183 -12.95 6.88 5.00
CA SER A 183 -11.80 7.31 4.21
C SER A 183 -11.66 8.84 4.18
N LEU A 184 -12.75 9.57 4.03
CA LEU A 184 -12.79 11.03 4.10
C LEU A 184 -12.27 11.51 5.47
N LEU A 185 -12.74 10.91 6.56
CA LEU A 185 -12.33 11.29 7.92
C LEU A 185 -10.85 11.00 8.18
N VAL A 186 -10.36 9.88 7.68
CA VAL A 186 -8.93 9.53 7.79
C VAL A 186 -8.06 10.46 6.96
N CYS A 187 -8.46 10.76 5.72
CA CYS A 187 -7.63 11.53 4.79
C CYS A 187 -7.64 13.03 5.09
N ASP A 188 -8.82 13.59 5.41
CA ASP A 188 -8.99 15.03 5.48
C ASP A 188 -8.97 15.56 6.93
N PHE A 189 -9.25 14.69 7.91
CA PHE A 189 -9.34 15.06 9.32
C PHE A 189 -8.39 14.29 10.25
N GLY A 190 -7.55 13.40 9.69
CA GLY A 190 -6.53 12.68 10.46
C GLY A 190 -7.07 11.62 11.43
N TYR A 191 -8.32 11.16 11.25
CA TYR A 191 -8.88 10.09 12.06
C TYR A 191 -8.12 8.77 11.86
N VAL A 192 -8.05 7.96 12.90
CA VAL A 192 -7.42 6.62 12.85
C VAL A 192 -8.47 5.57 13.15
N ILE A 193 -8.69 4.63 12.23
CA ILE A 193 -9.65 3.54 12.42
C ILE A 193 -9.13 2.59 13.52
N ALA A 194 -9.94 2.36 14.55
CA ALA A 194 -9.61 1.43 15.63
C ALA A 194 -9.58 -0.02 15.12
N LYS A 195 -8.54 -0.79 15.49
CA LYS A 195 -8.50 -2.23 15.23
C LYS A 195 -9.49 -2.94 16.15
N ASN A 196 -10.53 -3.55 15.61
CA ASN A 196 -11.46 -4.36 16.39
C ASN A 196 -10.76 -5.64 16.87
N HIS A 197 -10.55 -5.79 18.18
CA HIS A 197 -10.33 -7.09 18.80
C HIS A 197 -11.69 -7.80 18.91
N SER A 198 -11.83 -8.81 18.06
CA SER A 198 -12.73 -9.96 18.05
C SER A 198 -13.96 -9.96 18.96
N ALA A 199 -15.12 -10.06 18.34
CA ALA A 199 -16.20 -10.91 18.84
C ALA A 199 -16.47 -12.00 17.77
N ARG A 200 -16.33 -13.26 18.19
CA ARG A 200 -16.70 -14.44 17.40
C ARG A 200 -18.19 -14.41 17.11
N GLY A 201 -18.57 -14.27 15.86
CA GLY A 201 -19.92 -14.44 15.33
C GLY A 201 -19.88 -15.25 14.06
N LYS A 202 -20.55 -16.40 14.07
CA LYS A 202 -20.64 -17.38 12.99
C LYS A 202 -21.40 -16.81 11.77
N GLY A 203 -20.87 -17.05 10.58
CA GLY A 203 -21.64 -17.17 9.33
C GLY A 203 -21.97 -15.84 8.63
N GLY A 204 -21.20 -15.48 7.63
CA GLY A 204 -21.53 -14.44 6.66
C GLY A 204 -20.74 -14.65 5.37
N VAL A 205 -21.48 -14.78 4.29
CA VAL A 205 -21.01 -14.90 2.90
C VAL A 205 -20.11 -13.71 2.54
N PRO A 206 -18.99 -13.91 1.81
CA PRO A 206 -18.10 -12.80 1.44
C PRO A 206 -18.76 -11.91 0.36
N PRO A 207 -18.61 -10.58 0.46
CA PRO A 207 -19.16 -9.69 -0.55
C PRO A 207 -18.29 -9.63 -1.80
N ASP A 208 -18.95 -9.79 -2.92
CA ASP A 208 -18.44 -9.63 -4.28
C ASP A 208 -18.02 -8.16 -4.52
N ARG A 209 -16.77 -7.94 -4.94
CA ARG A 209 -16.21 -6.61 -5.18
C ARG A 209 -16.12 -6.33 -6.68
N ALA A 210 -16.96 -5.47 -7.17
CA ALA A 210 -16.76 -4.83 -8.48
C ALA A 210 -16.05 -3.46 -8.31
N PRO A 211 -15.01 -3.14 -9.09
CA PRO A 211 -14.39 -1.83 -9.05
C PRO A 211 -15.09 -0.83 -9.95
N VAL A 212 -15.39 0.34 -9.42
CA VAL A 212 -15.89 1.48 -10.19
C VAL A 212 -14.72 2.16 -10.90
N ALA A 213 -14.75 2.18 -12.21
CA ALA A 213 -13.82 2.94 -13.04
C ALA A 213 -14.09 4.45 -12.89
N ARG A 214 -13.10 5.22 -12.45
CA ARG A 214 -13.15 6.69 -12.47
C ARG A 214 -12.74 7.19 -13.85
N LYS A 215 -13.64 7.90 -14.51
CA LYS A 215 -13.41 8.59 -15.79
C LYS A 215 -12.70 9.92 -15.57
N ASN A 216 -11.79 10.27 -16.48
CA ASN A 216 -11.14 11.58 -16.57
C ASN A 216 -12.18 12.68 -16.84
N VAL A 217 -11.99 13.81 -16.21
CA VAL A 217 -12.97 14.84 -16.12
C VAL A 217 -12.35 16.20 -16.36
N ARG A 218 -13.01 17.02 -17.18
CA ARG A 218 -12.68 18.42 -17.41
C ARG A 218 -13.56 19.33 -16.54
N CYS A 219 -13.00 20.41 -16.03
CA CYS A 219 -13.69 21.47 -15.32
C CYS A 219 -14.34 22.46 -16.29
N ASP A 220 -15.51 22.97 -15.95
CA ASP A 220 -16.04 24.16 -16.61
C ASP A 220 -15.66 25.44 -15.83
N GLU A 221 -15.64 26.55 -16.52
CA GLU A 221 -15.24 27.85 -16.00
C GLU A 221 -16.18 28.35 -14.89
N ALA A 222 -17.47 28.06 -15.02
CA ALA A 222 -18.47 28.48 -14.03
C ALA A 222 -18.24 27.81 -12.67
N TRP A 223 -17.89 26.51 -12.64
CA TRP A 223 -17.54 25.83 -11.41
C TRP A 223 -16.26 26.36 -10.78
N ALA A 224 -15.25 26.63 -11.61
CA ALA A 224 -13.97 27.15 -11.12
C ALA A 224 -14.12 28.55 -10.54
N ARG A 225 -14.94 29.42 -11.17
CA ARG A 225 -15.29 30.75 -10.65
C ARG A 225 -16.10 30.68 -9.37
N ALA A 226 -17.10 29.81 -9.30
CA ALA A 226 -17.90 29.62 -8.07
C ALA A 226 -17.03 29.15 -6.87
N ALA A 227 -16.03 28.31 -7.12
CA ALA A 227 -15.08 27.88 -6.09
C ALA A 227 -14.20 29.06 -5.61
N LEU A 228 -13.72 29.90 -6.52
CA LEU A 228 -12.96 31.11 -6.18
C LEU A 228 -13.82 32.08 -5.36
N ASP A 229 -15.07 32.32 -5.76
CA ASP A 229 -16.00 33.19 -5.06
C ASP A 229 -16.27 32.72 -3.63
N ALA A 230 -16.46 31.40 -3.45
CA ALA A 230 -16.70 30.81 -2.15
C ALA A 230 -15.50 30.93 -1.20
N GLU A 231 -14.28 30.75 -1.69
CA GLU A 231 -13.08 30.92 -0.88
C GLU A 231 -12.80 32.39 -0.55
N CYS A 232 -12.99 33.32 -1.50
CA CYS A 232 -12.90 34.77 -1.23
C CYS A 232 -13.90 35.22 -0.18
N ALA A 233 -15.15 34.72 -0.20
CA ALA A 233 -16.15 35.02 0.81
C ALA A 233 -15.77 34.51 2.21
N LYS A 234 -15.17 33.30 2.29
CA LYS A 234 -14.65 32.77 3.57
C LYS A 234 -13.52 33.61 4.15
N ILE A 235 -12.59 34.04 3.28
CA ILE A 235 -11.45 34.86 3.70
C ILE A 235 -11.95 36.23 4.19
N ALA A 236 -12.83 36.89 3.43
CA ALA A 236 -13.38 38.21 3.77
C ALA A 236 -14.15 38.22 5.12
N ASN A 237 -14.74 37.08 5.53
CA ASN A 237 -15.47 36.92 6.80
C ASN A 237 -14.65 36.26 7.91
N ALA A 238 -13.33 36.06 7.73
CA ALA A 238 -12.49 35.40 8.71
C ALA A 238 -12.30 36.25 10.01
N PRO A 239 -12.54 35.67 11.19
CA PRO A 239 -12.39 36.36 12.44
C PRO A 239 -10.91 36.65 12.79
N PRO A 240 -10.63 37.72 13.59
CA PRO A 240 -9.27 37.98 14.05
C PRO A 240 -8.59 36.76 14.68
N GLY A 241 -7.30 36.60 14.44
CA GLY A 241 -6.50 35.46 14.92
C GLY A 241 -6.54 34.21 14.02
N THR A 242 -7.50 34.12 13.08
CA THR A 242 -7.56 33.00 12.11
C THR A 242 -7.35 33.43 10.67
N ARG A 243 -7.32 34.73 10.38
CA ARG A 243 -7.30 35.36 9.07
C ARG A 243 -6.18 34.82 8.16
N ASN A 244 -4.96 34.75 8.69
CA ASN A 244 -3.81 34.27 7.94
C ASN A 244 -3.91 32.76 7.59
N ALA A 245 -4.41 31.93 8.50
CA ALA A 245 -4.63 30.51 8.26
C ALA A 245 -5.74 30.27 7.22
N VAL A 246 -6.83 31.06 7.27
CA VAL A 246 -7.95 30.98 6.32
C VAL A 246 -7.50 31.46 4.93
N LEU A 247 -6.66 32.50 4.84
CA LEU A 247 -6.08 32.97 3.57
C LEU A 247 -5.16 31.91 2.95
N ASN A 248 -4.28 31.28 3.74
CA ASN A 248 -3.40 30.23 3.26
C ASN A 248 -4.20 29.04 2.70
N LEU A 249 -5.20 28.56 3.44
CA LEU A 249 -6.06 27.46 3.03
C LEU A 249 -6.91 27.82 1.80
N GLY A 250 -7.47 29.01 1.74
CA GLY A 250 -8.24 29.50 0.59
C GLY A 250 -7.38 29.59 -0.67
N ALA A 251 -6.15 30.11 -0.55
CA ALA A 251 -5.17 30.14 -1.63
C ALA A 251 -4.84 28.71 -2.09
N TYR A 252 -4.54 27.81 -1.15
CA TYR A 252 -4.27 26.40 -1.47
C TYR A 252 -5.42 25.75 -2.26
N ASN A 253 -6.66 25.87 -1.78
CA ASN A 253 -7.84 25.27 -2.41
C ASN A 253 -8.10 25.79 -3.83
N VAL A 254 -7.97 27.10 -4.05
CA VAL A 254 -8.19 27.71 -5.38
C VAL A 254 -7.05 27.38 -6.33
N PHE A 255 -5.81 27.43 -5.88
CA PHE A 255 -4.65 27.12 -6.73
C PHE A 255 -4.57 25.63 -7.12
N GLN A 256 -5.17 24.71 -6.35
CA GLN A 256 -5.37 23.33 -6.80
C GLN A 256 -6.22 23.28 -8.10
N ILE A 257 -7.22 24.17 -8.22
CA ILE A 257 -8.08 24.26 -9.42
C ILE A 257 -7.30 24.90 -10.57
N VAL A 258 -6.54 25.96 -10.31
CA VAL A 258 -5.70 26.64 -11.31
C VAL A 258 -4.70 25.66 -11.92
N TRP A 259 -3.97 24.90 -11.10
CA TRP A 259 -2.97 23.95 -11.58
C TRP A 259 -3.57 22.66 -12.16
N GLY A 260 -4.77 22.29 -11.74
CA GLY A 260 -5.48 21.12 -12.27
C GLY A 260 -6.19 21.35 -13.60
N ASN A 261 -6.40 22.64 -13.99
CA ASN A 261 -7.23 23.02 -15.15
C ASN A 261 -6.65 24.26 -15.81
N LEU A 262 -5.52 24.11 -16.47
CA LEU A 262 -4.82 25.20 -17.13
C LEU A 262 -5.75 25.98 -18.08
N GLY A 263 -5.87 27.28 -17.83
CA GLY A 263 -6.64 28.22 -18.66
C GLY A 263 -8.10 28.43 -18.25
N LEU A 264 -8.60 27.81 -17.16
CA LEU A 264 -9.96 28.07 -16.64
C LEU A 264 -10.03 29.26 -15.68
N LEU A 265 -8.99 29.49 -14.91
CA LEU A 265 -8.81 30.69 -14.08
C LEU A 265 -7.45 31.28 -14.35
N ASP A 266 -7.41 32.60 -14.50
CA ASP A 266 -6.16 33.33 -14.63
C ASP A 266 -5.47 33.45 -13.24
N GLU A 267 -4.19 33.11 -13.17
CA GLU A 267 -3.44 33.15 -11.91
C GLU A 267 -3.38 34.57 -11.33
N ALA A 268 -3.21 35.59 -12.17
CA ALA A 268 -3.14 36.97 -11.71
C ALA A 268 -4.49 37.44 -11.16
N GLU A 269 -5.60 37.06 -11.81
CA GLU A 269 -6.96 37.33 -11.29
C GLU A 269 -7.20 36.67 -9.95
N VAL A 270 -6.81 35.40 -9.80
CA VAL A 270 -6.95 34.65 -8.53
C VAL A 270 -6.17 35.32 -7.41
N ARG A 271 -4.90 35.67 -7.65
CA ARG A 271 -4.05 36.35 -6.65
C ARG A 271 -4.67 37.69 -6.22
N ARG A 272 -5.09 38.49 -7.17
CA ARG A 272 -5.73 39.78 -6.90
C ARG A 272 -6.99 39.63 -6.04
N ARG A 273 -7.88 38.70 -6.36
CA ARG A 273 -9.12 38.47 -5.64
C ARG A 273 -8.91 37.93 -4.22
N LEU A 274 -7.94 37.05 -4.04
CA LEU A 274 -7.56 36.55 -2.70
C LEU A 274 -6.95 37.65 -1.84
N PHE A 275 -6.19 38.56 -2.43
CA PHE A 275 -5.63 39.71 -1.76
C PHE A 275 -6.72 40.73 -1.36
N GLU A 276 -7.66 41.03 -2.25
CA GLU A 276 -8.83 41.88 -1.95
C GLU A 276 -9.69 41.30 -0.80
N ALA A 277 -9.84 39.97 -0.76
CA ALA A 277 -10.53 39.30 0.35
C ALA A 277 -9.76 39.38 1.68
N ALA A 278 -8.43 39.31 1.62
CA ALA A 278 -7.55 39.48 2.80
C ALA A 278 -7.58 40.95 3.31
N GLU A 279 -7.70 41.90 2.42
CA GLU A 279 -7.87 43.30 2.74
C GLU A 279 -9.24 43.55 3.40
N ALA A 280 -10.31 42.97 2.85
CA ALA A 280 -11.66 43.08 3.36
C ALA A 280 -11.83 42.53 4.78
N CYS A 281 -11.11 41.44 5.16
CA CYS A 281 -11.14 40.92 6.54
C CYS A 281 -10.23 41.70 7.52
N GLY A 282 -9.45 42.66 7.02
CA GLY A 282 -8.52 43.46 7.84
C GLY A 282 -7.14 42.79 8.06
N LEU A 283 -6.80 41.68 7.41
CA LEU A 283 -5.50 41.02 7.56
C LEU A 283 -4.34 41.89 7.04
N VAL A 284 -4.57 42.59 5.92
CA VAL A 284 -3.57 43.52 5.34
C VAL A 284 -3.30 44.70 6.25
N ALA A 285 -4.32 45.20 6.99
CA ALA A 285 -4.16 46.24 7.97
C ALA A 285 -3.40 45.78 9.22
N ASP A 286 -3.61 44.52 9.63
CA ASP A 286 -2.98 43.95 10.83
C ASP A 286 -1.53 43.49 10.58
N ASP A 287 -1.28 42.76 9.48
CA ASP A 287 -0.03 42.04 9.24
C ASP A 287 0.81 42.60 8.06
N GLY A 288 0.26 43.58 7.32
CA GLY A 288 0.86 44.21 6.16
C GLY A 288 0.66 43.47 4.83
N ALA A 289 0.68 44.20 3.71
CA ALA A 289 0.43 43.69 2.36
C ALA A 289 1.42 42.58 1.95
N GLU A 290 2.71 42.75 2.26
CA GLU A 290 3.76 41.79 1.94
C GLU A 290 3.58 40.44 2.68
N SER A 291 3.03 40.46 3.88
CA SER A 291 2.71 39.25 4.65
C SER A 291 1.54 38.49 4.03
N ALA A 292 0.50 39.19 3.59
CA ALA A 292 -0.65 38.59 2.89
C ALA A 292 -0.21 37.97 1.56
N GLU A 293 0.63 38.64 0.76
CA GLU A 293 1.14 38.10 -0.48
C GLU A 293 2.03 36.86 -0.30
N ARG A 294 2.88 36.83 0.73
CA ARG A 294 3.67 35.64 1.09
C ARG A 294 2.76 34.47 1.47
N THR A 295 1.68 34.71 2.18
CA THR A 295 0.70 33.71 2.57
C THR A 295 -0.02 33.13 1.34
N ILE A 296 -0.45 33.98 0.39
CA ILE A 296 -1.05 33.53 -0.88
C ILE A 296 -0.04 32.70 -1.68
N THR A 297 1.21 33.13 -1.74
CA THR A 297 2.28 32.42 -2.45
C THR A 297 2.55 31.06 -1.82
N SER A 298 2.61 30.96 -0.50
CA SER A 298 2.77 29.70 0.23
C SER A 298 1.63 28.72 -0.07
N GLY A 299 0.37 29.19 -0.05
CA GLY A 299 -0.79 28.37 -0.42
C GLY A 299 -0.74 27.91 -1.88
N ALA A 300 -0.34 28.79 -2.80
CA ALA A 300 -0.21 28.47 -4.22
C ALA A 300 0.89 27.43 -4.47
N GLU A 301 2.05 27.55 -3.84
CA GLU A 301 3.15 26.58 -3.95
C GLU A 301 2.76 25.22 -3.38
N GLY A 302 2.10 25.18 -2.24
CA GLY A 302 1.56 23.94 -1.66
C GLY A 302 0.57 23.23 -2.59
N ALA A 303 -0.25 23.98 -3.31
CA ALA A 303 -1.26 23.46 -4.23
C ALA A 303 -0.68 22.81 -5.50
N ARG A 304 0.55 23.13 -5.91
CA ARG A 304 1.19 22.60 -7.14
C ARG A 304 1.34 21.08 -7.12
N THR A 305 1.47 20.49 -5.95
CA THR A 305 1.65 19.03 -5.78
C THR A 305 0.34 18.26 -5.81
N GLN A 306 -0.81 18.92 -5.72
CA GLN A 306 -2.12 18.30 -5.63
C GLN A 306 -3.19 19.02 -6.47
N PRO A 307 -3.07 19.03 -7.81
CA PRO A 307 -4.05 19.67 -8.68
C PRO A 307 -5.41 18.99 -8.65
N ARG A 308 -6.50 19.80 -8.68
CA ARG A 308 -7.88 19.32 -8.54
C ARG A 308 -8.67 19.53 -9.84
N VAL A 309 -9.31 18.46 -10.34
CA VAL A 309 -10.11 18.44 -11.57
C VAL A 309 -11.56 18.02 -11.26
N ARG A 310 -12.55 18.65 -11.91
CA ARG A 310 -13.98 18.33 -11.70
C ARG A 310 -14.47 17.12 -12.52
N PRO A 311 -15.31 16.22 -11.96
CA PRO A 311 -16.00 15.15 -12.67
C PRO A 311 -17.09 15.67 -13.65
N LEU A 312 -17.17 15.14 -14.92
CA LEU A 312 -18.24 15.46 -15.88
C LEU A 312 -19.53 14.69 -15.55
N PRO A 313 -20.71 15.34 -15.63
CA PRO A 313 -22.00 14.64 -15.58
C PRO A 313 -22.19 13.68 -16.76
N ALA A 314 -22.91 12.57 -16.52
CA ALA A 314 -23.09 11.46 -17.48
C ALA A 314 -23.95 11.75 -18.73
N ALA A 315 -24.30 12.99 -19.00
CA ALA A 315 -25.27 13.38 -20.05
C ALA A 315 -24.65 14.25 -21.15
N PHE A 316 -23.65 13.73 -21.88
CA PHE A 316 -23.34 14.26 -23.20
C PHE A 316 -22.76 13.14 -24.09
N ARG A 317 -23.66 12.32 -24.63
CA ARG A 317 -23.42 11.60 -25.88
C ARG A 317 -24.27 12.27 -26.93
N SER A 318 -23.70 13.19 -27.66
CA SER A 318 -24.29 13.70 -28.89
C SER A 318 -23.51 13.18 -30.10
N SER A 319 -24.29 12.78 -31.07
CA SER A 319 -23.92 12.21 -32.37
C SER A 319 -22.99 13.08 -33.22
N PRO A 320 -22.32 12.49 -34.21
CA PRO A 320 -21.34 13.21 -35.05
C PRO A 320 -22.02 14.05 -36.10
N ALA A 321 -21.51 15.24 -36.32
CA ALA A 321 -21.77 16.07 -37.51
C ALA A 321 -20.57 16.04 -38.47
N PRO A 322 -20.78 16.14 -39.78
CA PRO A 322 -19.79 15.83 -40.81
C PRO A 322 -18.99 17.05 -41.30
N GLY A 323 -17.75 16.80 -41.62
CA GLY A 323 -17.03 17.39 -42.73
C GLY A 323 -16.15 18.63 -42.48
N GLY A 324 -14.93 18.51 -42.94
CA GLY A 324 -14.14 19.66 -43.42
C GLY A 324 -12.69 19.69 -42.86
N GLY A 325 -11.74 19.25 -43.71
CA GLY A 325 -10.34 19.06 -43.43
C GLY A 325 -9.49 20.33 -43.19
N LEU A 326 -8.32 20.07 -42.72
CA LEU A 326 -7.00 20.45 -43.21
C LEU A 326 -5.99 20.18 -42.11
N GLY A 327 -4.93 19.47 -42.44
CA GLY A 327 -3.97 18.91 -41.52
C GLY A 327 -3.01 19.92 -40.91
N LEU A 328 -2.59 19.55 -39.74
CA LEU A 328 -1.27 19.86 -39.17
C LEU A 328 -0.89 18.68 -38.29
N ALA A 329 0.16 18.00 -38.72
CA ALA A 329 0.71 16.86 -38.02
C ALA A 329 1.35 17.31 -36.71
N THR A 330 0.70 16.98 -35.60
CA THR A 330 1.35 16.90 -34.29
C THR A 330 1.40 15.42 -33.94
N ALA A 331 2.60 14.89 -33.79
CA ALA A 331 2.84 13.51 -33.40
C ALA A 331 2.27 13.27 -32.00
N SER A 332 1.03 12.83 -31.93
CA SER A 332 0.46 12.19 -30.76
C SER A 332 0.96 10.77 -30.74
N ALA A 333 1.87 10.44 -29.81
CA ALA A 333 2.24 9.08 -29.51
C ALA A 333 0.95 8.32 -29.12
N SER A 334 0.39 7.60 -30.07
CA SER A 334 -0.71 6.66 -29.87
C SER A 334 -0.19 5.53 -29.01
N PHE A 335 -0.53 5.54 -27.74
CA PHE A 335 -0.45 4.33 -26.91
C PHE A 335 -1.32 3.28 -27.59
N GLY A 336 -0.67 2.19 -28.02
CA GLY A 336 -1.34 1.10 -28.70
C GLY A 336 -2.41 0.45 -27.83
N THR A 337 -3.63 0.96 -27.91
CA THR A 337 -4.78 0.10 -27.87
C THR A 337 -4.72 -0.67 -29.19
N THR A 338 -4.27 -1.92 -29.13
CA THR A 338 -4.43 -2.84 -30.25
C THR A 338 -5.89 -2.80 -30.64
N ALA A 339 -6.13 -2.23 -31.82
CA ALA A 339 -7.48 -2.14 -32.37
C ALA A 339 -8.04 -3.56 -32.45
N ALA A 340 -9.27 -3.74 -31.93
CA ALA A 340 -10.01 -4.98 -32.18
C ALA A 340 -9.96 -5.25 -33.70
N PRO A 341 -9.78 -6.51 -34.12
CA PRO A 341 -9.77 -6.82 -35.56
C PRO A 341 -11.03 -6.27 -36.19
N ALA A 342 -10.91 -5.77 -37.43
CA ALA A 342 -12.03 -5.18 -38.16
C ALA A 342 -13.24 -6.13 -38.13
N PRO A 343 -14.48 -5.63 -38.14
CA PRO A 343 -15.69 -6.43 -37.93
C PRO A 343 -15.87 -7.67 -38.85
N GLY A 344 -15.11 -7.79 -39.90
CA GLY A 344 -15.10 -8.96 -40.80
C GLY A 344 -14.05 -10.03 -40.50
N MET A 345 -13.11 -9.80 -39.61
CA MET A 345 -11.98 -10.72 -39.33
C MET A 345 -12.12 -11.53 -38.02
N ARG A 346 -13.16 -11.29 -37.20
CA ARG A 346 -13.34 -12.04 -35.97
C ARG A 346 -13.72 -13.49 -36.26
N ARG A 347 -13.03 -14.44 -35.59
CA ARG A 347 -13.36 -15.87 -35.67
C ARG A 347 -14.81 -16.09 -35.22
N VAL A 348 -15.58 -16.84 -36.04
CA VAL A 348 -16.95 -17.24 -35.69
C VAL A 348 -16.88 -18.52 -34.86
N ILE A 349 -17.49 -18.51 -33.68
CA ILE A 349 -17.56 -19.65 -32.76
C ILE A 349 -19.03 -20.02 -32.58
N GLN A 350 -19.38 -21.23 -33.02
CA GLN A 350 -20.76 -21.74 -32.94
C GLN A 350 -21.00 -22.38 -31.56
N LEU A 351 -22.04 -21.90 -30.89
CA LEU A 351 -22.49 -22.44 -29.60
C LEU A 351 -23.37 -23.65 -29.85
N ILE A 352 -22.85 -24.84 -29.59
CA ILE A 352 -23.53 -26.11 -29.71
C ILE A 352 -23.62 -26.74 -28.33
N ASP A 353 -24.82 -27.15 -27.92
CA ASP A 353 -25.04 -27.79 -26.63
C ASP A 353 -24.26 -29.11 -26.54
N GLY A 354 -23.60 -29.32 -25.40
CA GLY A 354 -22.71 -30.47 -25.18
C GLY A 354 -21.25 -30.24 -25.59
N GLU A 355 -20.94 -29.23 -26.39
CA GLU A 355 -19.58 -28.96 -26.91
C GLU A 355 -18.86 -27.79 -26.20
N ARG A 356 -19.15 -27.56 -24.94
CA ARG A 356 -18.55 -26.44 -24.18
C ARG A 356 -17.03 -26.43 -24.24
N HIS A 357 -16.40 -27.59 -24.12
CA HIS A 357 -14.92 -27.71 -24.17
C HIS A 357 -14.36 -27.14 -25.48
N ARG A 358 -14.95 -27.53 -26.65
CA ARG A 358 -14.56 -27.02 -27.96
C ARG A 358 -14.71 -25.51 -28.05
N VAL A 359 -15.83 -24.96 -27.57
CA VAL A 359 -16.11 -23.52 -27.57
C VAL A 359 -15.08 -22.75 -26.71
N VAL A 360 -14.70 -23.33 -25.58
CA VAL A 360 -13.68 -22.72 -24.70
C VAL A 360 -12.30 -22.77 -25.35
N ASP A 361 -11.92 -23.87 -26.00
CA ASP A 361 -10.66 -24.01 -26.74
C ASP A 361 -10.59 -23.00 -27.90
N GLU A 362 -11.63 -22.94 -28.73
CA GLU A 362 -11.70 -21.95 -29.82
C GLU A 362 -11.68 -20.49 -29.35
N ALA A 363 -12.28 -20.21 -28.17
CA ALA A 363 -12.28 -18.87 -27.58
C ALA A 363 -10.88 -18.50 -27.07
N GLU A 364 -10.15 -19.43 -26.46
CA GLU A 364 -8.77 -19.24 -26.03
C GLU A 364 -7.82 -19.04 -27.23
N GLU A 365 -7.96 -19.87 -28.26
CA GLU A 365 -7.19 -19.72 -29.51
C GLU A 365 -7.46 -18.35 -30.18
N ALA A 366 -8.71 -17.89 -30.22
CA ALA A 366 -9.07 -16.57 -30.76
C ALA A 366 -8.45 -15.44 -29.94
N LEU A 367 -8.39 -15.58 -28.60
CA LEU A 367 -7.76 -14.63 -27.70
C LEU A 367 -6.26 -14.52 -27.96
N ILE A 368 -5.58 -15.67 -28.13
CA ILE A 368 -4.13 -15.74 -28.41
C ILE A 368 -3.82 -15.18 -29.80
N ALA A 369 -4.59 -15.60 -30.81
CA ALA A 369 -4.39 -15.17 -32.21
C ALA A 369 -4.56 -13.66 -32.40
N ALA A 370 -5.41 -13.02 -31.59
CA ALA A 370 -5.65 -11.57 -31.65
C ALA A 370 -4.46 -10.74 -31.16
N GLY A 371 -3.51 -11.33 -30.45
CA GLY A 371 -2.15 -10.79 -30.19
C GLY A 371 -2.05 -9.47 -29.44
N GLY A 372 -3.12 -8.98 -28.77
CA GLY A 372 -3.08 -7.60 -28.33
C GLY A 372 -3.85 -7.23 -27.06
N PHE A 373 -4.38 -8.20 -26.34
CA PHE A 373 -5.27 -7.89 -25.20
C PHE A 373 -4.58 -7.86 -23.85
N ASP A 374 -3.23 -7.90 -23.81
CA ASP A 374 -2.46 -7.85 -22.57
C ASP A 374 -2.97 -8.87 -21.51
N ILE A 375 -3.39 -10.07 -21.94
CA ILE A 375 -3.77 -11.19 -21.07
C ILE A 375 -2.66 -12.23 -21.10
N TYR A 376 -2.17 -12.56 -19.92
CA TYR A 376 -1.04 -13.46 -19.70
C TYR A 376 -1.35 -14.40 -18.55
N GLN A 377 -0.58 -15.49 -18.43
CA GLN A 377 -0.58 -16.32 -17.23
C GLN A 377 0.64 -16.00 -16.37
N ARG A 378 0.44 -15.93 -15.07
CA ARG A 378 1.49 -15.84 -14.08
C ARG A 378 1.21 -16.83 -12.97
N ASP A 379 2.10 -17.79 -12.80
CA ASP A 379 1.87 -18.92 -11.90
C ASP A 379 0.49 -19.57 -12.21
N ALA A 380 -0.40 -19.73 -11.24
CA ALA A 380 -1.72 -20.34 -11.44
C ALA A 380 -2.86 -19.31 -11.65
N ILE A 381 -2.56 -18.08 -12.12
CA ILE A 381 -3.59 -17.06 -12.38
C ILE A 381 -3.41 -16.40 -13.75
N MET A 382 -4.52 -16.04 -14.39
CA MET A 382 -4.50 -15.09 -15.49
C MET A 382 -4.32 -13.69 -14.97
N VAL A 383 -3.39 -12.93 -15.57
CA VAL A 383 -3.08 -11.55 -15.21
C VAL A 383 -3.12 -10.62 -16.41
N ARG A 384 -3.32 -9.33 -16.13
CA ARG A 384 -3.15 -8.27 -17.11
C ARG A 384 -2.36 -7.10 -16.52
N PRO A 385 -1.45 -6.47 -17.29
CA PRO A 385 -0.79 -5.25 -16.87
C PRO A 385 -1.78 -4.08 -16.90
N VAL A 386 -1.80 -3.30 -15.80
CA VAL A 386 -2.65 -2.12 -15.66
C VAL A 386 -1.82 -0.97 -15.12
N MET A 387 -1.85 0.18 -15.80
CA MET A 387 -1.24 1.39 -15.29
C MET A 387 -2.18 2.09 -14.32
N HIS A 388 -1.79 2.20 -13.05
CA HIS A 388 -2.51 2.97 -12.06
C HIS A 388 -2.12 4.44 -12.12
N ARG A 389 -2.99 5.30 -12.64
CA ARG A 389 -2.74 6.74 -12.77
C ARG A 389 -2.96 7.52 -11.47
N LEU A 390 -3.56 6.92 -10.46
CA LEU A 390 -3.83 7.54 -9.16
C LEU A 390 -2.98 6.90 -8.07
N PRO A 391 -2.60 7.65 -7.02
CA PRO A 391 -1.95 7.06 -5.85
C PRO A 391 -2.78 5.89 -5.35
N ALA A 392 -2.18 4.74 -5.16
CA ALA A 392 -2.87 3.66 -4.48
C ALA A 392 -3.10 4.12 -3.05
N ALA A 393 -4.37 4.31 -2.69
CA ALA A 393 -4.73 4.45 -1.30
C ALA A 393 -4.07 3.33 -0.51
N ASN A 394 -3.56 3.67 0.66
CA ASN A 394 -2.70 2.84 1.52
C ASN A 394 -3.48 1.65 2.13
N ARG A 395 -4.10 0.80 1.28
CA ARG A 395 -5.01 -0.27 1.73
C ARG A 395 -4.34 -1.40 2.49
N HIS A 396 -3.00 -1.51 2.41
CA HIS A 396 -2.24 -2.61 3.02
C HIS A 396 -0.86 -2.17 3.53
N GLY A 397 -0.69 -0.91 3.95
CA GLY A 397 0.59 -0.42 4.46
C GLY A 397 1.70 -0.32 3.41
N ILE A 398 1.36 -0.39 2.12
CA ILE A 398 2.30 -0.24 1.01
C ILE A 398 2.04 1.09 0.33
N LYS A 399 2.95 2.05 0.48
CA LYS A 399 2.91 3.32 -0.25
C LYS A 399 3.49 3.10 -1.64
N ARG A 400 2.77 3.49 -2.69
CA ARG A 400 3.22 3.41 -4.08
C ARG A 400 3.00 4.73 -4.80
N GLY A 401 3.91 5.06 -5.71
CA GLY A 401 3.76 6.22 -6.60
C GLY A 401 2.60 6.08 -7.60
N THR A 402 2.24 7.19 -8.22
CA THR A 402 1.32 7.25 -9.36
C THR A 402 1.99 6.71 -10.62
N ALA A 403 1.18 6.28 -11.60
CA ALA A 403 1.63 5.82 -12.92
C ALA A 403 2.53 4.57 -12.92
N ALA A 404 2.40 3.71 -11.90
CA ALA A 404 3.08 2.42 -11.87
C ALA A 404 2.24 1.34 -12.55
N TRP A 405 2.87 0.55 -13.40
CA TRP A 405 2.28 -0.66 -13.97
C TRP A 405 2.18 -1.75 -12.90
N ARG A 406 1.08 -2.49 -12.94
CA ARG A 406 0.84 -3.62 -12.03
C ARG A 406 0.21 -4.77 -12.77
N LEU A 407 0.52 -5.97 -12.32
CA LEU A 407 -0.17 -7.16 -12.75
C LEU A 407 -1.43 -7.33 -11.90
N MET A 408 -2.58 -7.28 -12.56
CA MET A 408 -3.88 -7.47 -11.92
C MET A 408 -4.50 -8.79 -12.36
N PRO A 409 -5.07 -9.58 -11.45
CA PRO A 409 -5.82 -10.77 -11.84
C PRO A 409 -6.92 -10.45 -12.83
N VAL A 410 -7.06 -11.27 -13.85
CA VAL A 410 -8.16 -11.18 -14.83
C VAL A 410 -9.45 -11.63 -14.17
N LYS A 411 -10.49 -10.79 -14.25
CA LYS A 411 -11.82 -11.09 -13.69
C LYS A 411 -12.70 -11.70 -14.77
N PRO A 412 -13.70 -12.55 -14.40
CA PRO A 412 -14.58 -13.22 -15.35
C PRO A 412 -15.24 -12.27 -16.35
N LEU A 413 -15.85 -11.19 -15.89
CA LEU A 413 -16.52 -10.21 -16.77
C LEU A 413 -15.55 -9.51 -17.73
N TYR A 414 -14.31 -9.24 -17.29
CA TYR A 414 -13.30 -8.67 -18.18
C TYR A 414 -12.90 -9.68 -19.27
N LEU A 415 -12.71 -10.95 -18.91
CA LEU A 415 -12.37 -11.99 -19.87
C LEU A 415 -13.51 -12.17 -20.89
N ILE A 416 -14.76 -12.24 -20.45
CA ILE A 416 -15.93 -12.35 -21.31
C ILE A 416 -16.00 -11.17 -22.30
N GLU A 417 -15.76 -9.94 -21.83
CA GLU A 417 -15.68 -8.76 -22.69
C GLU A 417 -14.58 -8.93 -23.76
N MET A 418 -13.39 -9.38 -23.37
CA MET A 418 -12.26 -9.58 -24.29
C MET A 418 -12.56 -10.69 -25.30
N LEU A 419 -13.14 -11.82 -24.87
CA LEU A 419 -13.56 -12.90 -25.76
C LEU A 419 -14.58 -12.39 -26.79
N GLY A 420 -15.55 -11.57 -26.39
CA GLY A 420 -16.51 -10.94 -27.30
C GLY A 420 -15.89 -9.94 -28.29
N ARG A 421 -14.71 -9.37 -27.96
CA ARG A 421 -13.96 -8.50 -28.89
C ARG A 421 -13.19 -9.28 -29.96
N VAL A 422 -12.68 -10.49 -29.62
CA VAL A 422 -11.85 -11.30 -30.51
C VAL A 422 -12.62 -12.30 -31.32
N ALA A 423 -13.79 -12.74 -30.85
CA ALA A 423 -14.64 -13.74 -31.53
C ALA A 423 -16.07 -13.25 -31.67
N ARG A 424 -16.81 -13.86 -32.67
CA ARG A 424 -18.23 -13.72 -32.82
C ARG A 424 -18.87 -15.05 -32.38
N PHE A 425 -19.66 -15.03 -31.33
CA PHE A 425 -20.38 -16.19 -30.84
C PHE A 425 -21.75 -16.26 -31.55
N GLN A 426 -22.13 -17.41 -32.04
CA GLN A 426 -23.39 -17.62 -32.72
C GLN A 426 -24.15 -18.82 -32.14
N SER A 427 -25.46 -18.69 -31.96
CA SER A 427 -26.36 -19.80 -31.64
C SER A 427 -27.34 -20.00 -32.74
N TYR A 428 -27.74 -21.26 -32.98
CA TYR A 428 -28.75 -21.60 -34.01
C TYR A 428 -30.16 -21.24 -33.51
N ASP A 429 -30.82 -20.34 -34.21
CA ASP A 429 -32.21 -19.98 -33.94
C ASP A 429 -33.14 -20.88 -34.77
N GLN A 430 -33.79 -21.86 -34.12
CA GLN A 430 -34.69 -22.80 -34.76
C GLN A 430 -35.87 -22.12 -35.46
N ARG A 431 -36.33 -20.95 -34.95
CA ARG A 431 -37.47 -20.23 -35.56
C ARG A 431 -37.08 -19.51 -36.86
N ARG A 432 -35.84 -19.08 -36.92
CA ARG A 432 -35.27 -18.37 -38.08
C ARG A 432 -34.58 -19.33 -39.05
N GLY A 433 -34.29 -20.55 -38.63
CA GLY A 433 -33.52 -21.50 -39.42
C GLY A 433 -32.09 -21.05 -39.72
N ALA A 434 -31.51 -20.20 -38.87
CA ALA A 434 -30.24 -19.53 -39.13
C ALA A 434 -29.38 -19.35 -37.86
N TRP A 435 -28.07 -19.23 -38.03
CA TRP A 435 -27.14 -18.84 -37.00
C TRP A 435 -27.27 -17.35 -36.71
N VAL A 436 -27.46 -17.00 -35.42
CA VAL A 436 -27.67 -15.62 -34.95
C VAL A 436 -26.55 -15.24 -33.97
N ASP A 437 -26.02 -14.04 -34.12
CA ASP A 437 -24.98 -13.50 -33.20
C ASP A 437 -25.51 -13.41 -31.77
N LYS A 438 -24.67 -13.81 -30.82
CA LYS A 438 -24.91 -13.78 -29.39
C LYS A 438 -23.69 -13.16 -28.68
N ASP A 439 -23.94 -12.61 -27.53
CA ASP A 439 -22.84 -12.24 -26.62
C ASP A 439 -22.10 -13.50 -26.14
N CYS A 440 -20.83 -13.36 -25.79
CA CYS A 440 -20.06 -14.45 -25.18
C CYS A 440 -20.76 -14.92 -23.89
N PRO A 441 -21.21 -16.19 -23.81
CA PRO A 441 -21.83 -16.70 -22.59
C PRO A 441 -20.87 -16.63 -21.40
N SER A 442 -21.38 -16.22 -20.21
CA SER A 442 -20.54 -16.08 -18.99
C SER A 442 -19.83 -17.37 -18.62
N VAL A 443 -20.52 -18.52 -18.82
CA VAL A 443 -19.97 -19.85 -18.56
C VAL A 443 -18.68 -20.15 -19.36
N ILE A 444 -18.47 -19.56 -20.53
CA ILE A 444 -17.27 -19.78 -21.35
C ILE A 444 -16.05 -19.09 -20.68
N GLY A 445 -16.19 -17.82 -20.29
CA GLY A 445 -15.13 -17.11 -19.58
C GLY A 445 -14.82 -17.70 -18.20
N GLU A 446 -15.85 -18.12 -17.46
CA GLU A 446 -15.70 -18.78 -16.16
C GLU A 446 -15.01 -20.15 -16.30
N THR A 447 -15.40 -20.95 -17.31
CA THR A 447 -14.76 -22.25 -17.59
C THR A 447 -13.32 -22.07 -18.03
N LEU A 448 -13.02 -21.07 -18.86
CA LEU A 448 -11.65 -20.77 -19.27
C LEU A 448 -10.79 -20.36 -18.05
N LEU A 449 -11.28 -19.48 -17.17
CA LEU A 449 -10.57 -19.11 -15.95
C LEU A 449 -10.34 -20.28 -14.99
N ALA A 450 -11.30 -21.21 -14.91
CA ALA A 450 -11.21 -22.40 -14.05
C ALA A 450 -10.11 -23.41 -14.47
N ARG A 451 -9.52 -23.26 -15.66
CA ARG A 451 -8.37 -24.07 -16.14
C ARG A 451 -7.05 -23.70 -15.46
N GLU A 452 -7.05 -23.22 -14.24
CA GLU A 452 -5.91 -22.71 -13.50
C GLU A 452 -4.58 -23.38 -13.82
N GLY A 453 -3.61 -22.64 -14.38
CA GLY A 453 -2.26 -23.11 -14.68
C GLY A 453 -2.09 -23.94 -15.95
N VAL A 454 -3.16 -24.21 -16.72
CA VAL A 454 -3.11 -24.98 -17.97
C VAL A 454 -3.62 -24.21 -19.20
N TRP A 455 -3.49 -22.89 -19.17
CA TRP A 455 -3.81 -22.02 -20.30
C TRP A 455 -2.67 -22.01 -21.33
N ASN A 456 -3.05 -21.72 -22.58
CA ASN A 456 -2.09 -21.51 -23.67
C ASN A 456 -1.68 -20.02 -23.83
N VAL A 457 -2.23 -19.11 -23.03
CA VAL A 457 -1.81 -17.70 -23.05
C VAL A 457 -0.35 -17.56 -22.58
N PRO A 458 0.41 -16.56 -23.10
CA PRO A 458 1.82 -16.39 -22.78
C PRO A 458 2.09 -16.23 -21.29
N VAL A 459 3.19 -16.82 -20.80
CA VAL A 459 3.66 -16.63 -19.42
C VAL A 459 4.23 -15.23 -19.25
N LEU A 460 3.90 -14.52 -18.16
CA LEU A 460 4.44 -13.19 -17.87
C LEU A 460 5.12 -13.16 -16.51
N LEU A 461 6.44 -13.04 -16.47
CA LEU A 461 7.20 -12.89 -15.23
C LEU A 461 7.12 -11.47 -14.66
N GLY A 462 6.95 -10.46 -15.52
CA GLY A 462 6.82 -9.08 -15.06
C GLY A 462 6.77 -8.04 -16.18
N VAL A 463 6.42 -6.81 -15.80
CA VAL A 463 6.53 -5.63 -16.67
C VAL A 463 7.83 -4.92 -16.34
N VAL A 464 8.59 -4.55 -17.36
CA VAL A 464 9.83 -3.77 -17.24
C VAL A 464 9.70 -2.46 -18.01
N HIS A 465 10.29 -1.40 -17.46
CA HIS A 465 10.23 -0.05 -18.04
C HIS A 465 11.57 0.43 -18.56
N THR A 466 12.55 -0.45 -18.53
CA THR A 466 13.91 -0.22 -19.01
C THR A 466 14.32 -1.36 -19.90
N PRO A 467 15.20 -1.14 -20.87
CA PRO A 467 15.88 -2.22 -21.56
C PRO A 467 16.48 -3.22 -20.56
N GLN A 468 16.53 -4.50 -20.93
CA GLN A 468 17.04 -5.56 -20.06
C GLN A 468 18.16 -6.32 -20.78
N LEU A 469 19.17 -6.73 -20.01
CA LEU A 469 20.20 -7.65 -20.50
C LEU A 469 19.67 -9.09 -20.38
N ARG A 470 19.62 -9.83 -21.49
CA ARG A 470 19.26 -11.26 -21.49
C ARG A 470 20.44 -12.12 -21.06
N ALA A 471 20.15 -13.35 -20.68
CA ALA A 471 21.16 -14.30 -20.23
C ALA A 471 22.24 -14.61 -21.31
N ASP A 472 21.87 -14.51 -22.57
CA ASP A 472 22.79 -14.70 -23.73
C ASP A 472 23.61 -13.44 -24.06
N GLY A 473 23.45 -12.34 -23.31
CA GLY A 473 24.14 -11.07 -23.53
C GLY A 473 23.47 -10.14 -24.54
N SER A 474 22.40 -10.58 -25.18
CA SER A 474 21.59 -9.69 -26.02
C SER A 474 20.74 -8.72 -25.18
N LEU A 475 20.21 -7.69 -25.80
CA LEU A 475 19.39 -6.69 -25.13
C LEU A 475 17.93 -6.78 -25.56
N LEU A 476 17.02 -6.74 -24.61
CA LEU A 476 15.61 -6.47 -24.83
C LEU A 476 15.43 -4.96 -24.92
N THR A 477 15.38 -4.42 -26.14
CA THR A 477 15.19 -2.98 -26.42
C THR A 477 13.89 -2.68 -27.18
N THR A 478 13.28 -3.70 -27.80
CA THR A 478 12.03 -3.56 -28.55
C THR A 478 10.84 -3.60 -27.59
N PRO A 479 9.98 -2.57 -27.58
CA PRO A 479 8.75 -2.58 -26.79
C PRO A 479 7.84 -3.76 -27.16
N GLY A 480 7.21 -4.36 -26.16
CA GLY A 480 6.31 -5.50 -26.34
C GLY A 480 6.70 -6.69 -25.45
N TYR A 481 6.02 -7.82 -25.67
CA TYR A 481 6.27 -9.07 -24.97
C TYR A 481 7.49 -9.79 -25.58
N ASP A 482 8.41 -10.20 -24.73
CA ASP A 482 9.60 -10.96 -25.13
C ASP A 482 9.45 -12.44 -24.73
N PRO A 483 9.31 -13.36 -25.70
CA PRO A 483 9.15 -14.79 -25.41
C PRO A 483 10.37 -15.43 -24.74
N GLN A 484 11.57 -14.86 -24.93
CA GLN A 484 12.80 -15.43 -24.39
C GLN A 484 12.93 -15.18 -22.88
N THR A 485 12.52 -14.00 -22.42
CA THR A 485 12.59 -13.62 -21.00
C THR A 485 11.24 -13.68 -20.28
N HIS A 486 10.15 -13.88 -21.02
CA HIS A 486 8.78 -13.74 -20.51
C HIS A 486 8.50 -12.39 -19.85
N LEU A 487 9.19 -11.33 -20.29
CA LEU A 487 8.98 -9.96 -19.81
C LEU A 487 8.18 -9.16 -20.83
N LEU A 488 7.41 -8.22 -20.33
CA LEU A 488 6.73 -7.22 -21.14
C LEU A 488 7.46 -5.87 -20.99
N PHE A 489 8.16 -5.44 -22.04
CA PHE A 489 8.84 -4.16 -22.03
C PHE A 489 7.90 -3.03 -22.46
N LYS A 490 7.64 -2.09 -21.54
CA LYS A 490 6.82 -0.88 -21.74
C LYS A 490 7.64 0.35 -21.31
N PRO A 491 8.31 1.04 -22.22
CA PRO A 491 9.16 2.20 -21.90
C PRO A 491 8.40 3.48 -21.52
N ASP A 492 7.07 3.51 -21.63
CA ASP A 492 6.18 4.61 -21.23
C ASP A 492 6.55 5.98 -21.84
N GLY A 493 7.06 5.97 -23.08
CA GLY A 493 7.50 7.18 -23.78
C GLY A 493 8.92 7.63 -23.43
N GLU A 494 9.63 6.92 -22.57
CA GLU A 494 11.02 7.17 -22.23
C GLU A 494 11.94 6.77 -23.39
N HIS A 495 12.91 7.62 -23.69
CA HIS A 495 13.95 7.33 -24.67
C HIS A 495 15.21 6.80 -23.99
N PHE A 496 15.67 5.64 -24.41
CA PHE A 496 16.93 5.06 -23.97
C PHE A 496 17.95 5.17 -25.09
N PRO A 497 19.13 5.78 -24.84
CA PRO A 497 20.21 5.83 -25.85
C PRO A 497 20.65 4.44 -26.26
N ASP A 498 21.15 4.33 -27.47
CA ASP A 498 21.68 3.06 -27.99
C ASP A 498 22.86 2.55 -27.15
N ILE A 499 22.80 1.27 -26.81
CA ILE A 499 23.84 0.58 -26.08
C ILE A 499 24.70 -0.15 -27.10
N PRO A 500 26.03 0.09 -27.12
CA PRO A 500 26.91 -0.54 -28.11
C PRO A 500 26.79 -2.07 -28.10
N ASP A 501 26.86 -2.69 -29.29
CA ASP A 501 26.79 -4.15 -29.41
C ASP A 501 28.04 -4.85 -28.87
N GLN A 502 29.21 -4.24 -28.99
CA GLN A 502 30.49 -4.75 -28.52
C GLN A 502 31.21 -3.66 -27.69
N PRO A 503 30.71 -3.27 -26.51
CA PRO A 503 31.34 -2.23 -25.72
C PRO A 503 32.69 -2.72 -25.16
N GLY A 504 33.70 -1.87 -25.24
CA GLY A 504 34.98 -2.12 -24.64
C GLY A 504 35.07 -1.71 -23.17
N LYS A 505 36.25 -1.99 -22.55
CA LYS A 505 36.50 -1.61 -21.15
C LYS A 505 36.43 -0.09 -20.95
N GLU A 506 36.91 0.70 -21.92
CA GLU A 506 36.90 2.14 -21.88
C GLU A 506 35.47 2.70 -21.92
N ASP A 507 34.55 2.10 -22.69
CA ASP A 507 33.14 2.44 -22.70
C ASP A 507 32.52 2.20 -21.34
N ALA A 508 32.82 1.06 -20.73
CA ALA A 508 32.36 0.71 -19.39
C ALA A 508 32.96 1.65 -18.31
N GLN A 509 34.19 2.09 -18.44
CA GLN A 509 34.80 3.06 -17.53
C GLN A 509 34.12 4.42 -17.61
N ARG A 510 33.86 4.93 -18.84
CA ARG A 510 33.07 6.18 -19.03
C ARG A 510 31.67 6.06 -18.45
N ALA A 511 31.00 4.95 -18.70
CA ALA A 511 29.68 4.67 -18.16
C ALA A 511 29.69 4.60 -16.62
N LEU A 512 30.69 3.95 -16.02
CA LEU A 512 30.87 3.88 -14.57
C LEU A 512 31.06 5.27 -13.96
N GLU A 513 31.87 6.12 -14.59
CA GLU A 513 32.12 7.45 -14.09
C GLU A 513 30.83 8.31 -14.10
N ALA A 514 30.04 8.24 -15.17
CA ALA A 514 28.73 8.92 -15.23
C ALA A 514 27.77 8.46 -14.11
N VAL A 515 27.75 7.16 -13.80
CA VAL A 515 26.96 6.60 -12.68
C VAL A 515 27.52 7.06 -11.34
N LYS A 516 28.86 7.03 -11.12
CA LYS A 516 29.49 7.51 -9.90
C LYS A 516 29.19 8.99 -9.62
N GLN A 517 29.25 9.81 -10.65
CA GLN A 517 28.91 11.25 -10.51
C GLN A 517 27.47 11.47 -10.08
N SER A 518 26.53 10.62 -10.53
CA SER A 518 25.12 10.75 -10.16
C SER A 518 24.84 10.51 -8.68
N ILE A 519 25.71 9.73 -8.00
CA ILE A 519 25.62 9.41 -6.57
C ILE A 519 26.75 10.04 -5.74
N ALA A 520 27.54 10.96 -6.30
CA ALA A 520 28.72 11.52 -5.65
C ALA A 520 28.39 12.32 -4.38
N THR A 521 27.18 12.85 -4.25
CA THR A 521 26.73 13.65 -3.09
C THR A 521 26.43 12.80 -1.86
N PHE A 522 26.31 11.48 -2.00
CA PHE A 522 26.09 10.60 -0.86
C PHE A 522 27.37 10.41 -0.05
N PRO A 523 27.32 10.57 1.28
CA PRO A 523 28.48 10.45 2.15
C PRO A 523 28.76 8.98 2.51
N PHE A 524 29.24 8.20 1.54
CA PHE A 524 29.65 6.82 1.78
C PHE A 524 30.82 6.76 2.76
N ASN A 525 30.77 5.84 3.72
CA ASN A 525 31.80 5.74 4.73
C ASN A 525 33.13 5.15 4.17
N ALA A 526 33.03 4.20 3.22
CA ALA A 526 34.15 3.59 2.54
C ALA A 526 33.87 3.35 1.05
N GLU A 527 34.91 3.05 0.26
CA GLU A 527 34.78 2.70 -1.15
C GLU A 527 33.96 1.42 -1.36
N ALA A 528 34.00 0.46 -0.41
CA ALA A 528 33.16 -0.72 -0.45
C ALA A 528 31.66 -0.36 -0.34
N ASP A 529 31.30 0.63 0.48
CA ASP A 529 29.94 1.13 0.60
C ASP A 529 29.43 1.76 -0.70
N ARG A 530 30.30 2.55 -1.36
CA ARG A 530 30.01 3.09 -2.70
C ARG A 530 29.82 1.95 -3.72
N SER A 531 30.61 0.91 -3.63
CA SER A 531 30.49 -0.26 -4.51
C SER A 531 29.19 -1.03 -4.24
N VAL A 532 28.70 -1.10 -2.99
CA VAL A 532 27.35 -1.64 -2.68
C VAL A 532 26.27 -0.79 -3.31
N ALA A 533 26.37 0.53 -3.27
CA ALA A 533 25.42 1.42 -3.95
C ALA A 533 25.43 1.23 -5.48
N LEU A 534 26.62 1.12 -6.09
CA LEU A 534 26.74 0.81 -7.52
C LEU A 534 26.17 -0.57 -7.84
N SER A 535 26.41 -1.57 -6.98
CA SER A 535 25.85 -2.92 -7.18
C SER A 535 24.32 -2.94 -7.05
N LEU A 536 23.72 -2.08 -6.20
CA LEU A 536 22.28 -1.90 -6.13
C LEU A 536 21.72 -1.45 -7.49
N LEU A 537 22.30 -0.42 -8.10
CA LEU A 537 21.87 0.11 -9.39
C LEU A 537 22.04 -0.92 -10.53
N LEU A 538 23.21 -1.59 -10.60
CA LEU A 538 23.48 -2.64 -11.58
C LEU A 538 22.55 -3.85 -11.39
N THR A 539 22.36 -4.31 -10.15
CA THR A 539 21.45 -5.42 -9.87
C THR A 539 20.03 -5.07 -10.32
N GLY A 540 19.60 -3.82 -10.12
CA GLY A 540 18.30 -3.35 -10.56
C GLY A 540 18.04 -3.64 -12.03
N VAL A 541 18.93 -3.24 -12.94
CA VAL A 541 18.72 -3.38 -14.39
C VAL A 541 18.86 -4.81 -14.91
N CYS A 542 19.41 -5.75 -14.12
CA CYS A 542 19.50 -7.16 -14.49
C CYS A 542 18.79 -8.11 -13.53
N ARG A 543 18.08 -7.61 -12.50
CA ARG A 543 17.49 -8.48 -11.45
C ARG A 543 16.57 -9.56 -12.00
N ARG A 544 15.82 -9.24 -13.04
CA ARG A 544 14.83 -10.18 -13.59
C ARG A 544 15.45 -11.32 -14.42
N THR A 545 16.73 -11.20 -14.76
CA THR A 545 17.51 -12.25 -15.44
C THR A 545 18.43 -12.99 -14.49
N LEU A 546 18.46 -12.62 -13.20
CA LEU A 546 19.22 -13.31 -12.17
C LEU A 546 18.29 -14.23 -11.37
N ASP A 547 18.73 -15.44 -11.09
CA ASP A 547 18.03 -16.37 -10.20
C ASP A 547 17.86 -15.74 -8.80
N PHE A 548 18.97 -15.29 -8.23
CA PHE A 548 19.02 -14.69 -6.90
C PHE A 548 19.89 -13.44 -6.89
N ALA A 549 19.57 -12.54 -5.94
CA ALA A 549 20.39 -11.37 -5.66
C ALA A 549 20.42 -11.11 -4.15
N PRO A 550 21.57 -10.64 -3.61
CA PRO A 550 21.69 -10.34 -2.19
C PRO A 550 20.79 -9.16 -1.79
N LEU A 551 20.41 -9.11 -0.52
CA LEU A 551 19.73 -7.96 0.08
C LEU A 551 20.69 -6.75 0.10
N HIS A 552 20.26 -5.61 -0.41
CA HIS A 552 21.01 -4.36 -0.29
C HIS A 552 20.49 -3.57 0.92
N ALA A 553 21.30 -3.49 1.97
CA ALA A 553 20.93 -2.90 3.25
C ALA A 553 21.65 -1.56 3.45
N MET A 554 20.87 -0.45 3.48
CA MET A 554 21.39 0.91 3.69
C MET A 554 21.32 1.26 5.16
N SER A 555 22.46 1.48 5.78
CA SER A 555 22.61 1.80 7.20
C SER A 555 23.20 3.19 7.39
N SER A 556 22.95 3.81 8.54
CA SER A 556 23.51 5.09 8.94
C SER A 556 23.40 5.25 10.44
N PRO A 557 24.34 5.92 11.12
CA PRO A 557 24.20 6.23 12.54
C PRO A 557 23.07 7.21 12.85
N ALA A 558 22.72 8.11 11.92
CA ALA A 558 21.74 9.16 12.13
C ALA A 558 20.60 9.16 11.07
N PRO A 559 19.40 9.66 11.39
CA PRO A 559 18.36 9.90 10.40
C PRO A 559 18.75 11.04 9.42
N GLY A 560 18.05 11.15 8.28
CA GLY A 560 18.26 12.27 7.34
C GLY A 560 19.50 12.17 6.44
N THR A 561 20.23 11.03 6.42
CA THR A 561 21.45 10.84 5.62
C THR A 561 21.23 10.48 4.16
N GLY A 562 19.99 10.14 3.75
CA GLY A 562 19.66 9.79 2.37
C GLY A 562 19.52 8.29 2.08
N LYS A 563 19.42 7.41 3.09
CA LYS A 563 19.26 5.94 2.92
C LYS A 563 18.10 5.57 1.99
N SER A 564 16.90 5.98 2.35
CA SER A 564 15.68 5.69 1.56
C SER A 564 15.73 6.38 0.21
N LEU A 565 16.34 7.58 0.12
CA LEU A 565 16.54 8.28 -1.14
C LEU A 565 17.38 7.47 -2.12
N LEU A 566 18.47 6.83 -1.69
CA LEU A 566 19.30 6.00 -2.57
C LEU A 566 18.51 4.82 -3.16
N ILE A 567 17.64 4.18 -2.37
CA ILE A 567 16.75 3.12 -2.84
C ILE A 567 15.71 3.68 -3.82
N ASP A 568 15.15 4.85 -3.52
CA ASP A 568 14.22 5.53 -4.42
C ASP A 568 14.86 5.86 -5.76
N LEU A 569 16.14 6.29 -5.78
CA LEU A 569 16.86 6.55 -7.01
C LEU A 569 17.01 5.27 -7.85
N ALA A 570 17.35 4.13 -7.23
CA ALA A 570 17.39 2.85 -7.91
C ALA A 570 16.01 2.47 -8.50
N SER A 571 14.94 2.65 -7.74
CA SER A 571 13.58 2.38 -8.20
C SER A 571 13.14 3.33 -9.32
N ILE A 572 13.50 4.62 -9.23
CA ILE A 572 13.23 5.62 -10.27
C ILE A 572 13.93 5.22 -11.58
N LEU A 573 15.17 4.75 -11.55
CA LEU A 573 15.84 4.26 -12.75
C LEU A 573 15.07 3.11 -13.40
N LEU A 574 14.53 2.17 -12.61
CA LEU A 574 13.86 0.98 -13.10
C LEU A 574 12.41 1.23 -13.54
N SER A 575 11.66 2.02 -12.81
CA SER A 575 10.22 2.18 -12.98
C SER A 575 9.75 3.61 -13.21
N GLY A 576 10.64 4.61 -13.11
CA GLY A 576 10.29 6.03 -13.10
C GLY A 576 9.68 6.49 -11.77
N GLN A 577 9.47 5.59 -10.80
CA GLN A 577 8.76 5.85 -9.54
C GLN A 577 9.59 5.46 -8.31
N PRO A 578 9.36 6.10 -7.15
CA PRO A 578 9.96 5.67 -5.88
C PRO A 578 9.59 4.22 -5.52
N ALA A 579 10.41 3.59 -4.70
CA ALA A 579 10.20 2.22 -4.27
C ALA A 579 8.92 2.05 -3.43
N PRO A 580 8.16 0.95 -3.61
CA PRO A 580 7.16 0.55 -2.64
C PRO A 580 7.81 0.26 -1.29
N VAL A 581 7.23 0.83 -0.23
CA VAL A 581 7.75 0.73 1.12
C VAL A 581 6.92 -0.25 1.93
N LEU A 582 7.59 -1.23 2.54
CA LEU A 582 7.03 -2.15 3.52
C LEU A 582 7.61 -1.82 4.91
N SER A 583 6.77 -1.79 5.92
CA SER A 583 7.26 -1.74 7.30
C SER A 583 7.87 -3.09 7.67
N ALA A 584 9.08 -3.09 8.23
CA ALA A 584 9.73 -4.29 8.75
C ALA A 584 9.23 -4.68 10.14
N GLU A 585 8.56 -3.78 10.86
CA GLU A 585 8.08 -3.99 12.24
C GLU A 585 6.66 -4.52 12.30
N ILE A 586 6.42 -5.67 11.68
CA ILE A 586 5.14 -6.35 11.67
C ILE A 586 5.35 -7.81 12.04
N ASP A 587 4.27 -8.50 12.45
CA ASP A 587 4.34 -9.93 12.68
C ASP A 587 4.60 -10.72 11.38
N ASP A 588 5.11 -11.94 11.53
CA ASP A 588 5.51 -12.77 10.37
C ASP A 588 4.34 -13.02 9.40
N ALA A 589 3.12 -13.16 9.89
CA ALA A 589 1.95 -13.40 9.05
C ALA A 589 1.56 -12.17 8.21
N GLU A 590 1.68 -10.99 8.79
CA GLU A 590 1.43 -9.75 8.06
C GLU A 590 2.58 -9.41 7.10
N PHE A 591 3.82 -9.73 7.48
CA PHE A 591 4.99 -9.64 6.60
C PHE A 591 4.81 -10.51 5.35
N GLU A 592 4.41 -11.78 5.54
CA GLU A 592 4.12 -12.71 4.45
C GLU A 592 3.07 -12.14 3.49
N LYS A 593 1.95 -11.63 4.02
CA LYS A 593 0.87 -11.05 3.22
C LYS A 593 1.32 -9.84 2.39
N ARG A 594 2.09 -8.93 2.99
CA ARG A 594 2.56 -7.72 2.32
C ARG A 594 3.61 -8.02 1.26
N LEU A 595 4.57 -8.87 1.58
CA LEU A 595 5.57 -9.33 0.63
C LEU A 595 4.89 -10.04 -0.55
N GLY A 596 3.98 -10.98 -0.28
CA GLY A 596 3.21 -11.68 -1.30
C GLY A 596 2.42 -10.71 -2.20
N ALA A 597 1.74 -9.71 -1.62
CA ALA A 597 1.00 -8.71 -2.37
C ALA A 597 1.89 -7.85 -3.29
N SER A 598 3.10 -7.49 -2.86
CA SER A 598 4.06 -6.74 -3.68
C SER A 598 4.63 -7.60 -4.81
N LEU A 599 4.99 -8.84 -4.53
CA LEU A 599 5.47 -9.79 -5.53
C LEU A 599 4.41 -10.08 -6.60
N MET A 600 3.16 -10.30 -6.19
CA MET A 600 2.04 -10.50 -7.13
C MET A 600 1.76 -9.27 -7.98
N ALA A 601 1.90 -8.07 -7.41
CA ALA A 601 1.77 -6.82 -8.16
C ALA A 601 2.89 -6.61 -9.19
N GLY A 602 3.99 -7.37 -9.10
CA GLY A 602 5.14 -7.28 -10.00
C GLY A 602 6.08 -6.12 -9.70
N ASP A 603 6.10 -5.63 -8.45
CA ASP A 603 7.02 -4.55 -8.04
C ASP A 603 8.47 -4.94 -8.35
N ALA A 604 9.22 -4.04 -9.00
CA ALA A 604 10.62 -4.28 -9.38
C ALA A 604 11.57 -4.18 -8.19
N VAL A 605 11.29 -3.27 -7.25
CA VAL A 605 12.03 -3.05 -6.01
C VAL A 605 11.06 -3.13 -4.85
N ILE A 606 11.44 -3.77 -3.77
CA ILE A 606 10.68 -3.82 -2.51
C ILE A 606 11.62 -3.37 -1.40
N SER A 607 11.25 -2.31 -0.69
CA SER A 607 12.04 -1.72 0.38
C SER A 607 11.43 -1.99 1.76
N PHE A 608 12.20 -2.60 2.65
CA PHE A 608 11.91 -2.69 4.09
C PHE A 608 12.49 -1.44 4.76
N ASP A 609 11.65 -0.44 5.00
CA ASP A 609 12.10 0.87 5.42
C ASP A 609 12.03 1.05 6.94
N ASN A 610 13.01 1.82 7.47
CA ASN A 610 13.10 2.21 8.86
C ASN A 610 13.08 1.02 9.85
N CYS A 611 13.95 0.04 9.62
CA CYS A 611 14.13 -1.08 10.55
C CYS A 611 14.77 -0.56 11.85
N THR A 612 13.99 -0.48 12.94
CA THR A 612 14.48 -0.05 14.27
C THR A 612 14.88 -1.24 15.13
N LYS A 613 14.39 -2.46 14.80
CA LYS A 613 14.76 -3.73 15.41
C LYS A 613 15.68 -4.51 14.50
N PRO A 614 16.46 -5.46 15.05
CA PRO A 614 17.22 -6.38 14.23
C PRO A 614 16.33 -7.10 13.22
N LEU A 615 16.75 -7.09 11.96
CA LEU A 615 16.05 -7.76 10.89
C LEU A 615 16.40 -9.24 10.88
N ASP A 616 15.43 -10.09 11.21
CA ASP A 616 15.57 -11.56 11.27
C ASP A 616 14.23 -12.22 10.88
N HIS A 617 13.91 -12.21 9.60
CA HIS A 617 12.71 -12.88 9.08
C HIS A 617 13.09 -14.12 8.26
N ALA A 618 12.59 -15.29 8.65
CA ALA A 618 12.84 -16.55 7.94
C ALA A 618 12.36 -16.49 6.48
N LEU A 619 11.20 -15.88 6.24
CA LEU A 619 10.65 -15.70 4.90
C LEU A 619 11.53 -14.79 4.03
N LEU A 620 12.17 -13.77 4.60
CA LEU A 620 13.11 -12.92 3.87
C LEU A 620 14.34 -13.73 3.44
N CYS A 621 14.84 -14.61 4.30
CA CYS A 621 15.92 -15.52 3.94
C CYS A 621 15.53 -16.47 2.80
N GLN A 622 14.29 -16.98 2.81
CA GLN A 622 13.74 -17.78 1.71
C GLN A 622 13.62 -16.97 0.43
N ALA A 623 13.09 -15.74 0.50
CA ALA A 623 12.95 -14.85 -0.65
C ALA A 623 14.28 -14.50 -1.34
N LEU A 624 15.39 -14.52 -0.59
CA LEU A 624 16.74 -14.29 -1.14
C LEU A 624 17.37 -15.56 -1.75
N SER A 625 16.79 -16.75 -1.55
CA SER A 625 17.42 -18.03 -1.95
C SER A 625 16.47 -19.01 -2.65
N GLN A 626 15.23 -18.64 -2.87
CA GLN A 626 14.25 -19.45 -3.58
C GLN A 626 13.66 -18.66 -4.73
N SER A 627 13.58 -19.27 -5.91
CA SER A 627 12.96 -18.66 -7.10
C SER A 627 11.45 -18.57 -7.00
N ARG A 628 10.84 -19.40 -6.13
CA ARG A 628 9.41 -19.40 -5.84
C ARG A 628 9.18 -19.46 -4.33
N LEU A 629 8.21 -18.73 -3.86
CA LEU A 629 7.77 -18.72 -2.47
C LEU A 629 6.34 -19.24 -2.39
N ASN A 630 6.10 -20.19 -1.50
CA ASN A 630 4.77 -20.70 -1.22
C ASN A 630 4.11 -19.82 -0.16
N LEU A 631 3.24 -18.90 -0.58
CA LEU A 631 2.68 -17.84 0.27
C LEU A 631 1.16 -17.93 0.35
N ARG A 632 0.62 -17.57 1.52
CA ARG A 632 -0.81 -17.38 1.70
C ARG A 632 -1.22 -15.99 1.22
N LEU A 633 -1.88 -15.93 0.07
CA LEU A 633 -2.31 -14.67 -0.52
C LEU A 633 -3.66 -14.19 0.05
N LEU A 634 -3.80 -12.86 0.19
CA LEU A 634 -5.08 -12.24 0.57
C LEU A 634 -6.16 -12.55 -0.48
N GLY A 635 -7.30 -13.08 0.00
CA GLY A 635 -8.44 -13.42 -0.86
C GLY A 635 -8.41 -14.85 -1.40
N TYR A 636 -7.38 -15.64 -1.08
CA TYR A 636 -7.30 -17.06 -1.42
C TYR A 636 -7.27 -17.91 -0.15
N SER A 637 -8.00 -19.01 -0.16
CA SER A 637 -8.04 -19.97 0.97
C SER A 637 -6.85 -20.92 0.99
N GLN A 638 -6.06 -20.95 -0.08
CA GLN A 638 -4.92 -21.85 -0.28
C GLN A 638 -3.64 -21.05 -0.48
N ASN A 639 -2.52 -21.67 -0.13
CA ASN A 639 -1.21 -21.14 -0.48
C ASN A 639 -1.01 -21.18 -2.00
N ARG A 640 -0.24 -20.20 -2.51
CA ARG A 640 0.13 -20.11 -3.92
C ARG A 640 1.63 -19.94 -4.06
N ASP A 641 2.18 -20.56 -5.07
CA ASP A 641 3.57 -20.31 -5.46
C ASP A 641 3.64 -18.96 -6.16
N VAL A 642 4.57 -18.12 -5.69
CA VAL A 642 4.79 -16.77 -6.21
C VAL A 642 6.24 -16.64 -6.65
N THR A 643 6.46 -16.27 -7.91
CA THR A 643 7.80 -16.09 -8.48
C THR A 643 8.51 -14.88 -7.86
N MET A 644 9.74 -15.11 -7.37
CA MET A 644 10.59 -14.11 -6.75
C MET A 644 11.43 -13.38 -7.81
N SER A 645 11.00 -12.18 -8.22
CA SER A 645 11.67 -11.39 -9.26
C SER A 645 11.99 -9.95 -8.86
N ALA A 646 11.72 -9.56 -7.60
CA ALA A 646 11.99 -8.23 -7.10
C ALA A 646 13.41 -8.08 -6.55
N LEU A 647 13.96 -6.87 -6.62
CA LEU A 647 15.14 -6.45 -5.86
C LEU A 647 14.73 -6.11 -4.44
N LEU A 648 15.26 -6.82 -3.45
CA LEU A 648 14.98 -6.57 -2.04
C LEU A 648 16.01 -5.63 -1.44
N THR A 649 15.51 -4.65 -0.70
CA THR A 649 16.34 -3.64 -0.02
C THR A 649 15.83 -3.40 1.40
N ALA A 650 16.70 -2.93 2.28
CA ALA A 650 16.35 -2.54 3.65
C ALA A 650 17.01 -1.23 4.04
N THR A 651 16.36 -0.45 4.91
CA THR A 651 16.97 0.75 5.52
C THR A 651 16.81 0.72 7.03
N GLY A 652 17.75 1.30 7.74
CA GLY A 652 17.65 1.46 9.17
C GLY A 652 18.75 2.35 9.74
N ASN A 653 18.51 2.91 10.92
CA ASN A 653 19.57 3.56 11.70
C ASN A 653 20.28 2.46 12.49
N ASN A 654 21.62 2.39 12.34
CA ASN A 654 22.42 1.29 12.90
C ASN A 654 21.81 -0.08 12.60
N LEU A 655 21.46 -0.31 11.33
CA LEU A 655 20.75 -1.51 10.88
C LEU A 655 21.51 -2.78 11.25
N ILE A 656 20.88 -3.64 12.04
CA ILE A 656 21.41 -4.92 12.49
C ILE A 656 20.71 -6.04 11.69
N LEU A 657 21.51 -6.88 11.04
CA LEU A 657 21.05 -8.06 10.35
C LEU A 657 21.37 -9.30 11.19
N GLN A 658 20.38 -10.17 11.43
CA GLN A 658 20.52 -11.35 12.27
C GLN A 658 20.17 -12.64 11.54
N GLY A 659 20.36 -13.77 12.23
CA GLY A 659 20.07 -15.10 11.70
C GLY A 659 20.96 -15.45 10.51
N ASP A 660 20.34 -15.75 9.36
CA ASP A 660 21.04 -16.12 8.12
C ASP A 660 21.23 -14.94 7.15
N LEU A 661 20.67 -13.75 7.46
CA LEU A 661 20.76 -12.55 6.63
C LEU A 661 22.19 -12.01 6.46
N PRO A 662 23.10 -12.03 7.46
CA PRO A 662 24.46 -11.50 7.31
C PRO A 662 25.22 -12.03 6.09
N ARG A 663 25.08 -13.32 5.76
CA ARG A 663 25.75 -13.92 4.61
C ARG A 663 25.03 -13.71 3.28
N ARG A 664 23.80 -13.18 3.32
CA ARG A 664 22.92 -12.96 2.18
C ARG A 664 22.71 -11.49 1.85
N SER A 665 23.46 -10.61 2.53
CA SER A 665 23.24 -9.16 2.47
C SER A 665 24.53 -8.41 2.24
N LEU A 666 24.42 -7.29 1.53
CA LEU A 666 25.47 -6.29 1.39
C LEU A 666 25.02 -5.04 2.17
N ARG A 667 25.90 -4.53 3.02
CA ARG A 667 25.59 -3.32 3.81
C ARG A 667 26.32 -2.12 3.22
N CYS A 668 25.59 -1.06 2.97
CA CYS A 668 26.10 0.25 2.62
C CYS A 668 25.96 1.18 3.80
N GLU A 669 27.07 1.66 4.35
CA GLU A 669 27.09 2.63 5.42
C GLU A 669 27.17 4.05 4.83
N ILE A 670 26.18 4.88 5.21
CA ILE A 670 26.11 6.28 4.80
C ILE A 670 26.26 7.14 6.05
N ASP A 671 27.40 7.79 6.21
CA ASP A 671 27.70 8.61 7.37
C ASP A 671 28.14 10.03 6.98
N ALA A 672 27.30 10.99 7.26
CA ALA A 672 27.54 12.40 6.98
C ALA A 672 28.58 13.05 7.93
N LYS A 673 28.95 12.35 9.01
CA LYS A 673 29.89 12.83 10.05
C LYS A 673 29.52 14.22 10.60
N VAL A 674 28.23 14.51 10.67
CA VAL A 674 27.65 15.73 11.24
C VAL A 674 26.48 15.37 12.15
N GLU A 675 26.25 16.19 13.18
CA GLU A 675 25.20 15.95 14.17
C GLU A 675 23.79 15.99 13.58
N ARG A 676 23.59 16.86 12.57
CA ARG A 676 22.30 17.06 11.89
C ARG A 676 22.40 16.87 10.38
N PRO A 677 22.43 15.63 9.91
CA PRO A 677 22.56 15.33 8.48
C PRO A 677 21.44 15.91 7.61
N GLU A 678 20.23 16.09 8.17
CA GLU A 678 19.06 16.65 7.51
C GLU A 678 19.20 18.13 7.12
N LEU A 679 20.13 18.86 7.77
CA LEU A 679 20.43 20.26 7.47
C LEU A 679 21.50 20.43 6.38
N ARG A 680 22.01 19.34 5.82
CA ARG A 680 23.00 19.43 4.74
C ARG A 680 22.39 20.07 3.49
N VAL A 681 23.09 21.06 2.98
CA VAL A 681 22.75 21.65 1.68
C VAL A 681 23.35 20.76 0.59
N PHE A 682 22.49 20.18 -0.24
CA PHE A 682 22.92 19.42 -1.41
C PHE A 682 23.04 20.37 -2.59
N PRO A 683 24.18 20.39 -3.30
CA PRO A 683 24.28 21.14 -4.55
C PRO A 683 23.35 20.51 -5.57
N GLY A 684 22.37 21.28 -6.04
CA GLY A 684 21.33 20.80 -6.95
C GLY A 684 20.08 20.37 -6.19
N ALA A 685 19.10 21.27 -6.04
CA ALA A 685 17.78 20.95 -5.55
C ALA A 685 17.15 19.88 -6.46
N HIS A 686 16.72 18.76 -5.89
CA HIS A 686 15.94 17.71 -6.57
C HIS A 686 16.72 16.63 -7.33
N ILE A 687 17.63 15.94 -6.61
CA ILE A 687 18.34 14.76 -7.15
C ILE A 687 17.39 13.74 -7.81
N GLN A 688 16.20 13.51 -7.27
CA GLN A 688 15.20 12.62 -7.89
C GLN A 688 14.72 13.15 -9.25
N THR A 689 14.58 14.46 -9.40
CA THR A 689 14.20 15.09 -10.68
C THR A 689 15.32 14.93 -11.70
N GLU A 690 16.57 15.09 -11.28
CA GLU A 690 17.73 14.88 -12.15
C GLU A 690 17.85 13.40 -12.56
N PHE A 691 17.62 12.47 -11.66
CA PHE A 691 17.59 11.04 -11.99
C PHE A 691 16.47 10.70 -12.97
N ARG A 692 15.29 11.28 -12.82
CA ARG A 692 14.21 11.11 -13.82
C ARG A 692 14.61 11.67 -15.18
N ARG A 693 15.18 12.87 -15.22
CA ARG A 693 15.62 13.52 -16.46
C ARG A 693 16.72 12.74 -17.17
N ARG A 694 17.68 12.16 -16.43
CA ARG A 694 18.80 11.39 -16.97
C ARG A 694 18.56 9.89 -16.97
N ARG A 695 17.33 9.44 -16.71
CA ARG A 695 17.00 8.04 -16.54
C ARG A 695 17.49 7.17 -17.71
N GLY A 696 17.17 7.58 -18.93
CA GLY A 696 17.58 6.85 -20.14
C GLY A 696 19.10 6.73 -20.25
N GLU A 697 19.84 7.83 -20.04
CA GLU A 697 21.30 7.90 -20.05
C GLU A 697 21.93 6.96 -19.00
N LEU A 698 21.45 7.04 -17.75
CA LEU A 698 21.99 6.25 -16.65
C LEU A 698 21.71 4.76 -16.80
N VAL A 699 20.52 4.39 -17.29
CA VAL A 699 20.17 2.99 -17.58
C VAL A 699 21.05 2.44 -18.71
N ALA A 700 21.26 3.19 -19.79
CA ALA A 700 22.16 2.80 -20.87
C ALA A 700 23.60 2.63 -20.37
N ALA A 701 24.06 3.52 -19.49
CA ALA A 701 25.38 3.41 -18.86
C ALA A 701 25.51 2.11 -18.02
N LEU A 702 24.52 1.79 -17.18
CA LEU A 702 24.51 0.57 -16.37
C LEU A 702 24.53 -0.70 -17.24
N LEU A 703 23.73 -0.72 -18.30
CA LEU A 703 23.71 -1.86 -19.24
C LEU A 703 24.99 -1.95 -20.05
N THR A 704 25.62 -0.82 -20.42
CA THR A 704 26.94 -0.81 -21.07
C THR A 704 28.00 -1.45 -20.19
N ILE A 705 28.02 -1.16 -18.89
CA ILE A 705 28.93 -1.78 -17.92
C ILE A 705 28.77 -3.31 -17.91
N LEU A 706 27.53 -3.79 -17.75
CA LEU A 706 27.26 -5.22 -17.68
C LEU A 706 27.60 -5.94 -18.98
N ARG A 707 27.23 -5.33 -20.12
CA ARG A 707 27.51 -5.91 -21.44
C ARG A 707 28.99 -5.93 -21.78
N ALA A 708 29.74 -4.85 -21.48
CA ALA A 708 31.19 -4.80 -21.68
C ALA A 708 31.91 -5.90 -20.90
N TYR A 709 31.53 -6.12 -19.65
CA TYR A 709 32.06 -7.19 -18.84
C TYR A 709 31.76 -8.58 -19.46
N GLN A 710 30.54 -8.79 -19.93
CA GLN A 710 30.11 -10.05 -20.54
C GLN A 710 30.83 -10.31 -21.86
N VAL A 711 31.00 -9.28 -22.71
CA VAL A 711 31.77 -9.37 -23.97
C VAL A 711 33.24 -9.63 -23.72
N ALA A 712 33.85 -8.96 -22.75
CA ALA A 712 35.26 -9.15 -22.40
C ALA A 712 35.53 -10.53 -21.78
N ALA A 713 34.52 -11.14 -21.16
CA ALA A 713 34.56 -12.47 -20.53
C ALA A 713 35.85 -12.74 -19.72
N PRO A 714 36.28 -11.80 -18.83
CA PRO A 714 37.53 -11.99 -18.09
C PRO A 714 37.39 -13.18 -17.13
N LEU A 715 38.48 -13.87 -16.88
CA LEU A 715 38.51 -14.94 -15.88
C LEU A 715 38.19 -14.36 -14.50
N PRO A 716 37.26 -14.95 -13.74
CA PRO A 716 36.95 -14.51 -12.38
C PRO A 716 38.15 -14.81 -11.47
N ASP A 717 38.60 -13.77 -10.72
CA ASP A 717 39.71 -13.90 -9.77
C ASP A 717 39.24 -14.09 -8.31
N ARG A 718 37.92 -14.18 -8.08
CA ARG A 718 37.32 -14.27 -6.77
C ARG A 718 36.32 -15.41 -6.68
N THR A 719 36.30 -16.07 -5.52
CA THR A 719 35.24 -17.04 -5.21
C THR A 719 33.90 -16.37 -5.20
N PRO A 720 32.86 -16.89 -5.90
CA PRO A 720 31.51 -16.33 -5.89
C PRO A 720 30.92 -16.29 -4.48
N LEU A 721 30.03 -15.32 -4.22
CA LEU A 721 29.22 -15.32 -3.01
C LEU A 721 28.26 -16.50 -3.05
N GLY A 722 28.35 -17.42 -2.09
CA GLY A 722 27.59 -18.68 -2.07
C GLY A 722 26.10 -18.45 -2.10
N GLY A 723 25.42 -19.09 -3.07
CA GLY A 723 24.00 -18.94 -3.36
C GLY A 723 23.66 -17.72 -4.23
N PHE A 724 24.69 -16.96 -4.68
CA PHE A 724 24.53 -15.79 -5.56
C PHE A 724 25.58 -15.80 -6.68
N GLU A 725 25.83 -16.97 -7.26
CA GLU A 725 26.90 -17.20 -8.24
C GLU A 725 26.68 -16.35 -9.49
N MET A 726 25.45 -16.34 -10.06
CA MET A 726 25.14 -15.53 -11.25
C MET A 726 25.28 -14.03 -10.96
N TRP A 727 24.81 -13.56 -9.79
CA TRP A 727 24.97 -12.17 -9.38
C TRP A 727 26.46 -11.80 -9.22
N SER A 728 27.24 -12.69 -8.60
CA SER A 728 28.67 -12.48 -8.42
C SER A 728 29.37 -12.37 -9.76
N HIS A 729 29.04 -13.25 -10.70
CA HIS A 729 29.60 -13.21 -12.05
C HIS A 729 29.19 -11.94 -12.80
N SER A 730 27.92 -11.57 -12.80
CA SER A 730 27.42 -10.49 -13.64
C SER A 730 27.67 -9.10 -13.05
N VAL A 731 27.48 -8.91 -11.72
CA VAL A 731 27.47 -7.58 -11.08
C VAL A 731 28.77 -7.34 -10.29
N ARG A 732 29.10 -8.24 -9.34
CA ARG A 732 30.27 -8.07 -8.46
C ARG A 732 31.56 -7.99 -9.26
N ASN A 733 31.77 -8.99 -10.14
CA ASN A 733 33.00 -9.07 -10.91
C ASN A 733 33.13 -7.94 -11.96
N ALA A 734 32.00 -7.44 -12.51
CA ALA A 734 32.02 -6.28 -13.39
C ALA A 734 32.54 -5.02 -12.68
N LEU A 735 32.13 -4.79 -11.42
CA LEU A 735 32.65 -3.68 -10.61
C LEU A 735 34.15 -3.85 -10.30
N ILE A 736 34.56 -5.04 -9.89
CA ILE A 736 35.98 -5.35 -9.59
C ILE A 736 36.84 -5.18 -10.84
N TRP A 737 36.40 -5.68 -11.99
CA TRP A 737 37.08 -5.56 -13.29
C TRP A 737 37.30 -4.09 -13.68
N LEU A 738 36.39 -3.20 -13.30
CA LEU A 738 36.51 -1.76 -13.51
C LEU A 738 37.30 -1.03 -12.39
N GLY A 739 37.88 -1.76 -11.44
CA GLY A 739 38.72 -1.21 -10.38
C GLY A 739 37.96 -0.69 -9.17
N CYS A 740 36.67 -1.01 -9.02
CA CYS A 740 35.89 -0.69 -7.81
C CYS A 740 36.29 -1.65 -6.67
N ALA A 741 36.12 -1.19 -5.43
CA ALA A 741 36.26 -2.04 -4.26
C ALA A 741 35.22 -3.19 -4.32
N ASP A 742 35.55 -4.33 -3.74
CA ASP A 742 34.63 -5.47 -3.67
C ASP A 742 33.42 -5.17 -2.77
N PRO A 743 32.18 -5.15 -3.30
CA PRO A 743 30.99 -4.92 -2.49
C PRO A 743 30.77 -5.98 -1.40
N CYS A 744 31.28 -7.21 -1.57
CA CYS A 744 31.21 -8.27 -0.57
C CYS A 744 32.16 -8.02 0.62
N GLY A 745 33.12 -7.09 0.53
CA GLY A 745 33.95 -6.70 1.65
C GLY A 745 33.14 -6.19 2.86
N THR A 746 31.91 -5.71 2.64
CA THR A 746 31.03 -5.25 3.71
C THR A 746 30.41 -6.39 4.53
N ILE A 747 30.45 -7.64 4.08
CA ILE A 747 29.86 -8.80 4.78
C ILE A 747 30.56 -9.07 6.10
N GLU A 748 31.88 -8.93 6.16
CA GLU A 748 32.62 -9.11 7.42
C GLU A 748 32.29 -8.01 8.43
N VAL A 749 32.01 -6.79 7.98
CA VAL A 749 31.53 -5.69 8.84
C VAL A 749 30.16 -6.05 9.45
N ILE A 750 29.25 -6.62 8.65
CA ILE A 750 27.94 -7.10 9.13
C ILE A 750 28.11 -8.19 10.19
N ARG A 751 28.99 -9.13 9.95
CA ARG A 751 29.26 -10.26 10.84
C ARG A 751 29.86 -9.79 12.17
N THR A 752 30.78 -8.84 12.15
CA THR A 752 31.41 -8.30 13.36
C THR A 752 30.46 -7.41 14.16
N ALA A 753 29.57 -6.71 13.54
CA ALA A 753 28.55 -5.88 14.19
C ALA A 753 27.33 -6.66 14.74
N ASN A 754 27.33 -7.99 14.71
CA ASN A 754 26.21 -8.82 15.19
C ASN A 754 26.32 -9.03 16.71
N PRO A 755 25.42 -8.46 17.54
CA PRO A 755 25.48 -8.59 19.00
C PRO A 755 25.38 -10.04 19.51
N GLU A 756 24.68 -10.93 18.78
CA GLU A 756 24.60 -12.35 19.15
C GLU A 756 25.94 -13.07 18.94
N ARG A 757 26.70 -12.64 17.91
CA ARG A 757 28.05 -13.15 17.69
C ARG A 757 29.03 -12.67 18.73
N GLU A 758 28.98 -11.37 19.11
CA GLU A 758 29.80 -10.83 20.20
C GLU A 758 29.58 -11.58 21.50
N LYS A 759 28.29 -11.85 21.84
CA LYS A 759 27.96 -12.67 23.01
C LYS A 759 28.50 -14.08 22.89
N HIS A 760 28.42 -14.72 21.74
CA HIS A 760 28.95 -16.06 21.49
C HIS A 760 30.48 -16.07 21.61
N GLU A 761 31.15 -15.11 20.98
CA GLU A 761 32.59 -14.92 21.09
C GLU A 761 33.03 -14.74 22.55
N ALA A 762 32.35 -13.86 23.29
CA ALA A 762 32.63 -13.63 24.71
C ALA A 762 32.54 -14.91 25.55
N VAL A 763 31.49 -15.73 25.35
CA VAL A 763 31.33 -17.01 26.05
C VAL A 763 32.44 -17.99 25.66
N VAL A 764 32.73 -18.14 24.36
CA VAL A 764 33.76 -19.08 23.88
C VAL A 764 35.15 -18.71 24.42
N LEU A 765 35.52 -17.42 24.39
CA LEU A 765 36.79 -16.95 24.92
C LEU A 765 36.86 -17.10 26.47
N ALA A 766 35.80 -16.69 27.16
CA ALA A 766 35.76 -16.82 28.62
C ALA A 766 35.77 -18.29 29.07
N TRP A 767 35.09 -19.19 28.30
CA TRP A 767 35.15 -20.63 28.52
C TRP A 767 36.57 -21.17 28.35
N ARG A 768 37.24 -20.84 27.21
CA ARG A 768 38.62 -21.23 26.96
C ARG A 768 39.56 -20.78 28.11
N ASP A 769 39.44 -19.51 28.52
CA ASP A 769 40.30 -18.93 29.53
C ASP A 769 40.06 -19.53 30.93
N HIS A 770 38.86 -20.09 31.23
CA HIS A 770 38.52 -20.66 32.51
C HIS A 770 38.73 -22.17 32.57
N PHE A 771 38.24 -22.93 31.58
CA PHE A 771 38.23 -24.39 31.55
C PHE A 771 39.25 -25.01 30.60
N GLY A 772 39.79 -24.24 29.67
CA GLY A 772 40.60 -24.77 28.57
C GLY A 772 39.77 -25.50 27.50
N LEU A 773 40.47 -26.19 26.60
CA LEU A 773 39.86 -27.06 25.57
C LEU A 773 39.61 -28.47 26.11
N GLY A 774 38.56 -29.13 25.64
CA GLY A 774 38.27 -30.54 25.92
C GLY A 774 37.64 -30.80 27.29
N THR A 775 37.58 -29.79 28.19
CA THR A 775 36.95 -30.01 29.51
C THR A 775 35.44 -30.16 29.32
N ILE A 776 34.92 -31.31 29.86
CA ILE A 776 33.51 -31.67 29.77
C ILE A 776 32.79 -31.20 31.03
N VAL A 777 31.75 -30.37 30.84
CA VAL A 777 30.95 -29.77 31.93
C VAL A 777 29.45 -29.87 31.64
N THR A 778 28.68 -29.94 32.75
CA THR A 778 27.22 -29.74 32.69
C THR A 778 26.89 -28.26 32.72
N VAL A 779 25.65 -27.89 32.36
CA VAL A 779 25.13 -26.52 32.50
C VAL A 779 25.25 -26.02 33.93
N ARG A 780 25.02 -26.91 34.92
CA ARG A 780 25.11 -26.59 36.35
C ARG A 780 26.55 -26.28 36.76
N GLU A 781 27.50 -27.15 36.40
CA GLU A 781 28.94 -26.95 36.68
C GLU A 781 29.45 -25.65 36.03
N LEU A 782 28.95 -25.30 34.83
CA LEU A 782 29.27 -24.06 34.16
C LEU A 782 28.78 -22.82 34.92
N ILE A 783 27.56 -22.88 35.47
CA ILE A 783 26.97 -21.81 36.28
C ILE A 783 27.69 -21.69 37.61
N GLU A 784 27.99 -22.84 38.29
CA GLU A 784 28.72 -22.86 39.57
C GLU A 784 30.14 -22.27 39.41
N ALA A 785 30.83 -22.57 38.31
CA ALA A 785 32.12 -22.00 37.99
C ALA A 785 32.09 -20.48 37.77
N ALA A 786 30.97 -19.97 37.19
CA ALA A 786 30.74 -18.55 36.99
C ALA A 786 30.24 -17.82 38.26
N SER A 787 29.68 -18.54 39.25
CA SER A 787 29.09 -17.92 40.44
C SER A 787 30.12 -17.18 41.26
N LEU A 788 29.89 -15.88 41.48
CA LEU A 788 30.77 -15.03 42.28
C LEU A 788 30.55 -15.32 43.77
N SER A 789 31.63 -15.58 44.50
CA SER A 789 31.55 -15.76 45.94
C SER A 789 31.43 -14.40 46.63
N GLN A 790 30.41 -14.18 47.43
CA GLN A 790 30.19 -12.97 48.22
C GLN A 790 31.29 -12.73 49.30
N PHE A 791 32.08 -13.79 49.60
CA PHE A 791 33.07 -13.77 50.67
C PHE A 791 34.53 -13.64 50.16
N ALA A 792 34.76 -13.62 48.83
CA ALA A 792 36.12 -13.53 48.32
C ALA A 792 36.51 -12.08 48.09
N LEU A 793 37.56 -11.61 48.74
CA LEU A 793 38.14 -10.26 48.63
C LEU A 793 38.67 -9.93 47.21
N GLN A 794 39.07 -10.96 46.43
CA GLN A 794 39.45 -10.84 45.03
C GLN A 794 38.94 -12.06 44.23
N GLN A 795 38.23 -11.85 43.16
CA GLN A 795 37.82 -12.89 42.23
C GLN A 795 38.82 -12.99 41.05
N PRO A 796 39.18 -14.22 40.62
CA PRO A 796 39.98 -14.34 39.39
C PRO A 796 39.31 -13.66 38.22
N ALA A 797 40.05 -12.86 37.46
CA ALA A 797 39.54 -12.09 36.29
C ALA A 797 38.85 -13.02 35.24
N THR A 798 39.28 -14.28 35.13
CA THR A 798 38.70 -15.29 34.23
C THR A 798 37.28 -15.70 34.68
N ARG A 799 37.05 -15.79 36.01
CA ARG A 799 35.74 -16.10 36.56
C ARG A 799 34.74 -14.99 36.36
N GLN A 800 35.15 -13.74 36.60
CA GLN A 800 34.31 -12.56 36.34
C GLN A 800 33.91 -12.48 34.86
N ARG A 801 34.86 -12.65 33.92
CA ARG A 801 34.57 -12.66 32.49
C ARG A 801 33.59 -13.78 32.10
N LEU A 802 33.72 -14.97 32.71
CA LEU A 802 32.79 -16.08 32.44
C LEU A 802 31.39 -15.73 32.96
N CYS A 803 31.30 -15.16 34.18
CA CYS A 803 30.01 -14.70 34.73
C CYS A 803 29.35 -13.70 33.84
N ASP A 804 30.04 -12.63 33.43
CA ASP A 804 29.52 -11.56 32.60
C ASP A 804 29.07 -12.09 31.22
N ALA A 805 29.84 -12.98 30.61
CA ALA A 805 29.52 -13.59 29.33
C ALA A 805 28.26 -14.51 29.42
N LEU A 806 28.12 -15.30 30.50
CA LEU A 806 26.93 -16.14 30.69
C LEU A 806 25.68 -15.32 31.03
N LEU A 807 25.81 -14.26 31.82
CA LEU A 807 24.71 -13.30 32.08
C LEU A 807 24.22 -12.65 30.79
N ALA A 808 25.14 -12.23 29.89
CA ALA A 808 24.77 -11.63 28.63
C ALA A 808 23.91 -12.52 27.72
N VAL A 809 23.98 -13.86 27.88
CA VAL A 809 23.21 -14.82 27.04
C VAL A 809 22.07 -15.50 27.77
N ALA A 810 22.09 -15.59 29.11
CA ALA A 810 21.17 -16.40 29.87
C ALA A 810 20.78 -15.83 31.24
N GLU A 811 20.76 -14.48 31.40
CA GLU A 811 20.31 -13.84 32.65
C GLU A 811 18.88 -14.27 33.03
N ASP A 812 18.63 -14.53 34.28
CA ASP A 812 17.31 -14.86 34.82
C ASP A 812 16.47 -13.58 34.98
N HIS A 813 15.30 -13.50 34.32
CA HIS A 813 14.39 -12.35 34.42
C HIS A 813 13.77 -12.16 35.80
N ARG A 814 13.70 -13.24 36.62
CA ARG A 814 13.11 -13.21 37.96
C ARG A 814 14.15 -12.83 39.01
N HIS A 815 15.43 -13.17 38.77
CA HIS A 815 16.53 -12.93 39.67
C HIS A 815 17.69 -12.28 38.91
N ARG A 816 17.63 -10.96 38.75
CA ARG A 816 18.68 -10.20 38.07
C ARG A 816 20.06 -10.48 38.65
N GLY A 817 21.04 -10.60 37.78
CA GLY A 817 22.42 -10.95 38.17
C GLY A 817 22.67 -12.44 38.40
N SER A 818 21.69 -13.33 38.14
CA SER A 818 21.86 -14.77 38.14
C SER A 818 21.65 -15.39 36.76
N VAL A 819 22.33 -16.51 36.48
CA VAL A 819 22.21 -17.22 35.20
C VAL A 819 21.12 -18.31 35.31
N SER A 820 20.17 -18.27 34.40
CA SER A 820 19.11 -19.27 34.30
C SER A 820 19.60 -20.55 33.61
N THR A 821 19.48 -21.68 34.28
CA THR A 821 19.85 -23.02 33.77
C THR A 821 19.13 -23.36 32.47
N ASP A 822 17.82 -23.13 32.42
CA ASP A 822 16.99 -23.42 31.26
C ASP A 822 17.34 -22.54 30.03
N ARG A 823 17.61 -21.26 30.28
CA ARG A 823 18.02 -20.32 29.22
C ARG A 823 19.40 -20.67 28.70
N LEU A 824 20.35 -20.95 29.59
CA LEU A 824 21.70 -21.33 29.18
C LEU A 824 21.69 -22.66 28.39
N GLY A 825 20.94 -23.66 28.84
CA GLY A 825 20.81 -24.94 28.13
C GLY A 825 20.23 -24.78 26.72
N ARG A 826 19.21 -23.95 26.59
CA ARG A 826 18.65 -23.61 25.24
C ARG A 826 19.64 -22.86 24.40
N TRP A 827 20.33 -21.89 24.95
CA TRP A 827 21.34 -21.13 24.23
C TRP A 827 22.50 -22.01 23.74
N LEU A 828 23.05 -22.88 24.62
CA LEU A 828 24.10 -23.84 24.26
C LEU A 828 23.63 -24.77 23.13
N SER A 829 22.38 -25.22 23.19
CA SER A 829 21.80 -26.04 22.11
C SER A 829 21.70 -25.26 20.78
N LYS A 830 21.40 -23.95 20.82
CA LYS A 830 21.34 -23.07 19.63
C LYS A 830 22.72 -22.84 19.00
N VAL A 831 23.78 -22.78 19.81
CA VAL A 831 25.16 -22.52 19.34
C VAL A 831 25.99 -23.81 19.12
N ASN A 832 25.43 -24.97 19.42
CA ASN A 832 26.11 -26.27 19.29
C ASN A 832 26.72 -26.46 17.91
N GLY A 833 28.03 -26.71 17.88
CA GLY A 833 28.81 -26.93 16.65
C GLY A 833 29.15 -25.68 15.86
N LYS A 834 28.66 -24.49 16.25
CA LYS A 834 29.01 -23.22 15.56
C LYS A 834 30.44 -22.81 15.92
N PHE A 835 31.23 -22.51 14.86
CA PHE A 835 32.59 -22.01 15.03
C PHE A 835 32.61 -20.51 15.33
N GLU A 836 33.41 -20.12 16.32
CA GLU A 836 33.76 -18.74 16.60
C GLU A 836 35.25 -18.66 17.01
N LYS A 837 36.05 -17.82 16.33
CA LYS A 837 37.51 -17.73 16.50
C LYS A 837 38.25 -19.07 16.43
N GLY A 838 37.79 -19.99 15.57
CA GLY A 838 38.38 -21.32 15.42
C GLY A 838 37.97 -22.33 16.51
N LEU A 839 37.08 -21.93 17.41
CA LEU A 839 36.58 -22.76 18.51
C LEU A 839 35.08 -22.99 18.39
N ARG A 840 34.58 -24.10 18.93
CA ARG A 840 33.14 -24.41 18.93
C ARG A 840 32.74 -25.11 20.24
N ILE A 841 31.53 -24.79 20.70
CA ILE A 841 30.90 -25.51 21.81
C ILE A 841 30.18 -26.73 21.22
N ILE A 842 30.49 -27.94 21.70
CA ILE A 842 29.86 -29.14 21.18
C ILE A 842 29.28 -29.98 22.36
N ARG A 843 28.26 -30.75 22.03
CA ARG A 843 27.67 -31.71 22.99
C ARG A 843 28.54 -32.96 23.10
N ALA A 844 29.03 -33.22 24.30
CA ALA A 844 29.98 -34.32 24.59
C ALA A 844 29.32 -35.60 25.13
N GLY A 845 27.98 -35.71 25.08
CA GLY A 845 27.22 -36.81 25.60
C GLY A 845 26.20 -36.43 26.66
N THR A 846 25.86 -37.35 27.54
CA THR A 846 24.93 -37.12 28.68
C THR A 846 25.45 -37.79 29.95
N ARG A 847 25.21 -37.17 31.12
CA ARG A 847 25.49 -37.74 32.44
C ARG A 847 24.19 -37.63 33.25
N HIS A 848 23.67 -38.77 33.75
CA HIS A 848 22.41 -38.82 34.49
C HIS A 848 21.22 -38.12 33.79
N GLY A 849 21.15 -38.24 32.45
CA GLY A 849 20.11 -37.58 31.64
C GLY A 849 20.39 -36.10 31.30
N TYR A 850 21.42 -35.48 31.85
CA TYR A 850 21.80 -34.09 31.57
C TYR A 850 22.83 -34.00 30.45
N PRO A 851 22.68 -33.07 29.48
CA PRO A 851 23.64 -32.88 28.41
C PRO A 851 24.97 -32.36 28.94
N LEU A 852 26.04 -32.94 28.40
CA LEU A 852 27.42 -32.55 28.65
C LEU A 852 27.94 -31.70 27.48
N TRP A 853 28.70 -30.67 27.83
CA TRP A 853 29.22 -29.71 26.88
C TRP A 853 30.72 -29.57 27.00
N GLN A 854 31.40 -29.35 25.88
CA GLN A 854 32.85 -29.07 25.83
C GLN A 854 33.19 -28.03 24.77
N LEU A 855 34.31 -27.35 24.96
CA LEU A 855 34.89 -26.50 23.99
C LEU A 855 35.93 -27.27 23.18
N ALA A 856 35.78 -27.27 21.83
CA ALA A 856 36.68 -27.93 20.88
C ALA A 856 37.19 -26.93 19.84
N SER A 857 38.30 -27.22 19.23
CA SER A 857 38.88 -26.51 18.10
C SER A 857 38.29 -26.98 16.79
#